data_5ea738e55a83014e9b1ae0d81e495193
#
_entry.id   5ea738e55a83014e9b1ae0d81e495193
#
_cell.length_a   1.000
_cell.length_b   1.000
_cell.length_c   1.000
_cell.angle_alpha   90.00
_cell.angle_beta   90.00
_cell.angle_gamma   90.00
#
_symmetry.space_group_name_H-M   'P 1'
#
loop_
_entity.id
_entity.type
_entity.pdbx_description
1 polymer ?
#
loop_
_entity_poly.entity_id
_entity_poly.type
_entity_poly.pdbx_seq_one_letter_code
_entity_poly.pdbx_strand_id
1 'polypeptide(L)'
;MRTSKSLSSIVLSLCALVLSAGCALAQSPGPQPLPMPAPIAAPRDIPYLAAIRLNVDATDVERHIFRVRETIPVRAGEPLVLLYPQWLPGNHSPSGPIDKLAGLMIHANGARVEWVRDPVDVFAFHVAVPAGATSLDVDFQFVSPVETPEGRVVMTPDMLNLQWSAVTLYPAGYFARQITIEPTVRLPDGWQFATALETASTNGVLTTFKPASLDTLVDSPIFAGRYFTRLDLDPGGVAPVHLDIIADRADLLEVKPEQLEAHRALVQQAYKLYGSHHYNHYDILLALTDHMGGIGLEHHQSSENGTVPTYFTEWDKNADARDLLPHEFTHSWNGKFRRPADLWTPNFNVPMRDSLLWVYEGQTQYWGFVLAARAGLLTRQETLDALASTAAAYDHHVGREWRALQDTTNDPIAAMRRPLPWRSWERSEDCYSEGQLTWLDADTLIREKSGDRRSLDDFAKAFFGINDGSFVPSTYLFEDVVKALNSVVPYDWETFLRARLDGHGLGAPLDGVTRGGYRLVYTETPSDYFKSSESRRKVTDLTYSLGVVIAAEGRLNDVLWEGPAYKKGLTVGTQIIAVNGAAFDIDRLKRAIKDAKQNASAIELLVKNGDRFRTVALDYHDGLRYPHLERDGSMPARLDQILTARK
;
A
#
# COMPACT_ATOMS: atom_id res chain seq x y z
N MET A 1 27.38 2.79 -96.01
CA MET A 1 27.64 4.24 -96.09
C MET A 1 26.50 4.98 -95.40
N ARG A 2 26.85 5.81 -94.40
CA ARG A 2 25.97 6.86 -93.78
C ARG A 2 24.65 6.40 -93.16
N THR A 3 24.27 6.68 -91.99
CA THR A 3 24.63 7.47 -90.78
C THR A 3 23.46 7.31 -89.86
N SER A 4 23.66 6.82 -88.70
CA SER A 4 22.63 6.94 -87.60
C SER A 4 23.33 7.29 -86.31
N LYS A 5 23.43 8.58 -86.09
CA LYS A 5 23.70 9.15 -84.76
C LYS A 5 22.64 10.20 -84.55
N SER A 6 21.88 10.05 -83.48
CA SER A 6 21.11 11.08 -82.76
C SER A 6 19.67 10.64 -82.39
N LEU A 7 19.58 9.64 -81.48
CA LEU A 7 18.33 9.42 -80.79
C LEU A 7 18.52 8.97 -79.30
N SER A 8 19.79 8.93 -78.84
CA SER A 8 20.05 8.47 -77.45
C SER A 8 20.20 9.59 -76.40
N SER A 9 20.22 10.85 -76.82
CA SER A 9 20.45 11.98 -75.87
C SER A 9 19.18 12.68 -75.37
N ILE A 10 18.01 12.38 -75.91
CA ILE A 10 16.76 13.02 -75.54
C ILE A 10 15.99 12.17 -74.49
N VAL A 11 16.23 10.85 -74.45
CA VAL A 11 15.54 9.96 -73.51
C VAL A 11 16.17 10.01 -72.09
N LEU A 12 17.47 10.34 -71.98
CA LEU A 12 18.10 10.47 -70.64
C LEU A 12 17.77 11.80 -69.90
N SER A 13 17.39 12.84 -70.64
CA SER A 13 17.00 14.11 -70.00
C SER A 13 15.56 14.15 -69.52
N LEU A 14 14.67 13.29 -70.04
CA LEU A 14 13.30 13.19 -69.53
C LEU A 14 13.18 12.26 -68.32
N CYS A 15 14.05 11.29 -68.14
CA CYS A 15 14.04 10.44 -66.90
C CYS A 15 14.67 11.13 -65.71
N ALA A 16 15.54 12.12 -65.87
CA ALA A 16 16.12 12.89 -64.77
C ALA A 16 15.18 13.98 -64.25
N LEU A 17 14.20 14.43 -65.03
CA LEU A 17 13.20 15.39 -64.59
C LEU A 17 11.98 14.75 -63.89
N VAL A 18 11.77 13.44 -64.05
CA VAL A 18 10.66 12.72 -63.37
C VAL A 18 11.08 12.17 -62.01
N LEU A 19 12.38 12.03 -61.74
CA LEU A 19 12.91 11.57 -60.46
C LEU A 19 13.15 12.68 -59.41
N SER A 20 13.09 13.94 -59.81
CA SER A 20 13.19 15.09 -58.89
C SER A 20 11.84 15.69 -58.44
N ALA A 21 10.72 15.18 -58.94
CA ALA A 21 9.39 15.62 -58.55
C ALA A 21 8.69 14.66 -57.55
N GLY A 22 9.38 13.63 -57.06
CA GLY A 22 8.80 12.56 -56.23
C GLY A 22 9.06 12.63 -54.75
N CYS A 23 9.67 13.69 -54.24
CA CYS A 23 9.93 13.85 -52.79
C CYS A 23 9.46 15.19 -52.22
N ALA A 24 8.41 15.77 -52.76
CA ALA A 24 7.57 16.63 -51.95
C ALA A 24 6.66 15.70 -51.13
N LEU A 25 7.16 15.20 -50.01
CA LEU A 25 6.29 14.64 -48.95
C LEU A 25 5.20 15.68 -48.71
N ALA A 26 3.98 15.35 -49.13
CA ALA A 26 2.81 16.13 -48.84
C ALA A 26 2.82 16.33 -47.32
N GLN A 27 3.16 17.53 -46.87
CA GLN A 27 2.97 17.91 -45.47
C GLN A 27 1.49 17.68 -45.19
N SER A 28 1.22 16.79 -44.26
CA SER A 28 -0.15 16.56 -43.81
C SER A 28 -0.73 17.94 -43.44
N PRO A 29 -1.89 18.34 -43.97
CA PRO A 29 -2.44 19.67 -43.72
C PRO A 29 -2.98 19.83 -42.27
N GLY A 30 -2.76 18.82 -41.40
CA GLY A 30 -3.17 18.84 -40.02
C GLY A 30 -2.09 19.31 -39.02
N PRO A 31 -2.46 19.54 -37.77
CA PRO A 31 -1.51 19.91 -36.72
C PRO A 31 -0.43 18.84 -36.53
N GLN A 32 0.79 19.26 -36.29
CA GLN A 32 1.92 18.37 -36.00
C GLN A 32 2.26 18.49 -34.48
N PRO A 33 2.65 17.37 -33.82
CA PRO A 33 3.07 17.43 -32.43
C PRO A 33 4.37 18.24 -32.30
N LEU A 34 4.51 18.96 -31.19
CA LEU A 34 5.81 19.54 -30.84
C LEU A 34 6.81 18.42 -30.53
N PRO A 35 8.09 18.59 -30.88
CA PRO A 35 9.13 17.67 -30.45
C PRO A 35 9.14 17.53 -28.93
N MET A 36 9.34 16.31 -28.42
CA MET A 36 9.55 16.12 -26.98
C MET A 36 10.84 16.80 -26.53
N PRO A 37 10.88 17.35 -25.30
CA PRO A 37 12.11 17.89 -24.72
C PRO A 37 13.19 16.80 -24.62
N ALA A 38 14.44 17.23 -24.41
CA ALA A 38 15.54 16.30 -24.16
C ALA A 38 15.21 15.46 -22.89
N PRO A 39 15.47 14.14 -22.92
CA PRO A 39 15.17 13.29 -21.77
C PRO A 39 16.04 13.70 -20.57
N ILE A 40 15.47 13.60 -19.37
CA ILE A 40 16.20 13.75 -18.11
C ILE A 40 17.27 12.65 -18.02
N ALA A 41 18.43 12.96 -17.44
CA ALA A 41 19.54 12.03 -17.33
C ALA A 41 19.12 10.75 -16.58
N ALA A 42 19.28 9.60 -17.25
CA ALA A 42 19.02 8.29 -16.67
C ALA A 42 19.94 8.03 -15.46
N PRO A 43 19.45 7.39 -14.38
CA PRO A 43 20.24 7.12 -13.19
C PRO A 43 21.39 6.16 -13.48
N ARG A 44 22.55 6.44 -12.86
CA ARG A 44 23.77 5.62 -12.93
C ARG A 44 24.25 5.27 -11.52
N ASP A 45 24.82 4.10 -11.37
CA ASP A 45 25.34 3.61 -10.09
C ASP A 45 26.74 4.17 -9.81
N ILE A 46 26.86 5.47 -9.66
CA ILE A 46 28.09 6.20 -9.38
C ILE A 46 27.85 7.21 -8.25
N PRO A 47 28.83 7.45 -7.35
CA PRO A 47 28.67 8.42 -6.27
C PRO A 47 28.35 9.83 -6.77
N TYR A 48 27.46 10.51 -6.05
CA TYR A 48 27.25 11.95 -6.23
C TYR A 48 28.47 12.73 -5.73
N LEU A 49 28.60 14.00 -6.10
CA LEU A 49 29.78 14.84 -5.90
C LEU A 49 30.25 14.92 -4.43
N ALA A 50 29.29 15.16 -3.52
CA ALA A 50 29.50 15.23 -2.07
C ALA A 50 28.15 15.12 -1.36
N ALA A 51 28.17 15.04 -0.03
CA ALA A 51 26.94 14.94 0.76
C ALA A 51 26.05 16.20 0.61
N ILE A 52 24.74 16.00 0.50
CA ILE A 52 23.72 17.04 0.55
C ILE A 52 23.36 17.27 2.02
N ARG A 53 23.39 18.51 2.47
CA ARG A 53 22.88 18.86 3.80
C ARG A 53 21.40 19.15 3.72
N LEU A 54 20.60 18.45 4.51
CA LEU A 54 19.14 18.59 4.58
C LEU A 54 18.73 19.00 5.99
N ASN A 55 18.10 20.15 6.12
CA ASN A 55 17.61 20.66 7.40
C ASN A 55 16.09 20.85 7.30
N VAL A 56 15.35 20.18 8.19
CA VAL A 56 13.88 20.27 8.27
C VAL A 56 13.50 20.90 9.60
N ASP A 57 12.77 22.00 9.55
CA ASP A 57 12.12 22.60 10.73
C ASP A 57 10.65 22.17 10.74
N ALA A 58 10.30 21.32 11.70
CA ALA A 58 8.96 20.75 11.92
C ALA A 58 8.27 21.36 13.14
N THR A 59 8.69 22.56 13.59
CA THR A 59 8.14 23.21 14.79
C THR A 59 6.83 23.96 14.55
N ASP A 60 6.46 24.21 13.28
CA ASP A 60 5.26 24.97 12.90
C ASP A 60 4.02 24.06 12.82
N VAL A 61 3.74 23.38 13.92
CA VAL A 61 2.69 22.36 13.98
C VAL A 61 1.27 22.94 13.92
N GLU A 62 1.08 24.18 14.40
CA GLU A 62 -0.22 24.86 14.34
C GLU A 62 -0.66 25.23 12.92
N ARG A 63 0.30 25.42 12.00
CA ARG A 63 0.02 25.74 10.60
C ARG A 63 0.27 24.57 9.67
N HIS A 64 0.67 23.43 10.21
CA HIS A 64 0.96 22.18 9.48
C HIS A 64 2.04 22.36 8.38
N ILE A 65 3.13 23.07 8.71
CA ILE A 65 4.20 23.42 7.75
C ILE A 65 5.53 22.83 8.17
N PHE A 66 6.13 22.02 7.29
CA PHE A 66 7.57 21.70 7.34
C PHE A 66 8.35 22.70 6.52
N ARG A 67 9.37 23.35 7.11
CA ARG A 67 10.28 24.23 6.39
C ARG A 67 11.56 23.51 6.08
N VAL A 68 11.95 23.52 4.83
CA VAL A 68 13.08 22.77 4.32
C VAL A 68 14.16 23.70 3.83
N ARG A 69 15.41 23.38 4.18
CA ARG A 69 16.60 23.97 3.59
C ARG A 69 17.58 22.87 3.21
N GLU A 70 17.94 22.83 1.94
CA GLU A 70 18.96 21.94 1.41
C GLU A 70 20.16 22.75 0.93
N THR A 71 21.39 22.22 1.15
CA THR A 71 22.58 22.71 0.46
C THR A 71 23.08 21.56 -0.43
N ILE A 72 22.94 21.73 -1.73
CA ILE A 72 23.22 20.73 -2.76
C ILE A 72 24.57 21.08 -3.44
N PRO A 73 25.63 20.26 -3.33
CA PRO A 73 26.87 20.44 -4.05
C PRO A 73 26.66 20.38 -5.56
N VAL A 74 27.27 21.27 -6.33
CA VAL A 74 27.12 21.33 -7.80
C VAL A 74 28.44 21.59 -8.51
N ARG A 75 28.48 21.30 -9.82
CA ARG A 75 29.56 21.70 -10.71
C ARG A 75 29.23 23.04 -11.36
N ALA A 76 30.17 23.98 -11.21
CA ALA A 76 30.02 25.32 -11.72
C ALA A 76 29.73 25.35 -13.23
N GLY A 77 28.68 26.06 -13.62
CA GLY A 77 28.31 26.24 -15.04
C GLY A 77 27.68 25.02 -15.74
N GLU A 78 27.53 23.87 -15.05
CA GLU A 78 26.84 22.70 -15.60
C GLU A 78 25.34 22.78 -15.29
N PRO A 79 24.44 22.51 -16.27
CA PRO A 79 23.01 22.46 -15.99
C PRO A 79 22.69 21.29 -15.04
N LEU A 80 21.75 21.51 -14.13
CA LEU A 80 21.28 20.52 -13.17
C LEU A 80 19.78 20.31 -13.29
N VAL A 81 19.33 19.08 -13.15
CA VAL A 81 17.92 18.77 -12.94
C VAL A 81 17.75 18.25 -11.50
N LEU A 82 16.92 18.90 -10.73
CA LEU A 82 16.50 18.45 -9.41
C LEU A 82 15.18 17.69 -9.55
N LEU A 83 15.09 16.54 -8.90
CA LEU A 83 13.91 15.67 -8.89
C LEU A 83 13.24 15.74 -7.51
N TYR A 84 11.92 15.78 -7.50
CA TYR A 84 11.11 15.49 -6.32
C TYR A 84 10.65 14.03 -6.39
N PRO A 85 10.71 13.25 -5.29
CA PRO A 85 10.30 11.85 -5.31
C PRO A 85 8.87 11.67 -5.79
N GLN A 86 8.66 10.80 -6.78
CA GLN A 86 7.38 10.51 -7.41
C GLN A 86 6.88 9.12 -7.08
N TRP A 87 7.71 8.09 -7.31
CA TRP A 87 7.39 6.69 -7.10
C TRP A 87 7.88 6.26 -5.72
N LEU A 88 6.96 6.25 -4.75
CA LEU A 88 7.32 5.98 -3.36
C LEU A 88 7.28 4.49 -3.07
N PRO A 89 8.37 3.89 -2.53
CA PRO A 89 8.37 2.50 -2.08
C PRO A 89 7.25 2.24 -1.08
N GLY A 90 6.59 1.07 -1.20
CA GLY A 90 5.45 0.70 -0.36
C GLY A 90 4.10 1.28 -0.82
N ASN A 91 4.10 2.43 -1.50
CA ASN A 91 2.87 2.95 -2.10
C ASN A 91 2.54 2.32 -3.46
N HIS A 92 3.50 1.65 -4.10
CA HIS A 92 3.35 0.98 -5.41
C HIS A 92 2.78 1.88 -6.51
N SER A 93 2.97 3.20 -6.42
CA SER A 93 2.33 4.18 -7.30
C SER A 93 3.09 5.51 -7.32
N PRO A 94 2.85 6.38 -8.34
CA PRO A 94 3.46 7.70 -8.43
C PRO A 94 2.77 8.69 -7.46
N SER A 95 2.80 8.39 -6.16
CA SER A 95 2.05 9.09 -5.10
C SER A 95 2.81 10.24 -4.43
N GLY A 96 4.00 10.61 -4.95
CA GLY A 96 4.77 11.74 -4.41
C GLY A 96 3.93 13.03 -4.34
N PRO A 97 3.83 13.70 -3.17
CA PRO A 97 2.88 14.81 -2.96
C PRO A 97 3.43 16.14 -3.47
N ILE A 98 3.75 16.22 -4.77
CA ILE A 98 4.35 17.41 -5.41
C ILE A 98 3.46 18.65 -5.34
N ASP A 99 2.14 18.46 -5.24
CA ASP A 99 1.15 19.52 -5.08
C ASP A 99 1.21 20.22 -3.71
N LYS A 100 1.90 19.62 -2.73
CA LYS A 100 2.14 20.17 -1.39
C LYS A 100 3.49 20.88 -1.26
N LEU A 101 4.35 20.82 -2.28
CA LEU A 101 5.59 21.58 -2.34
C LEU A 101 5.28 23.04 -2.70
N ALA A 102 5.67 23.98 -1.82
CA ALA A 102 5.41 25.41 -1.99
C ALA A 102 6.68 26.24 -1.72
N GLY A 103 6.71 27.46 -2.26
CA GLY A 103 7.73 28.45 -1.96
C GLY A 103 9.16 28.08 -2.38
N LEU A 104 9.34 27.26 -3.43
CA LEU A 104 10.67 26.86 -3.91
C LEU A 104 11.50 28.05 -4.37
N MET A 105 12.58 28.31 -3.67
CA MET A 105 13.58 29.32 -3.98
C MET A 105 14.97 28.70 -3.99
N ILE A 106 15.75 29.01 -5.02
CA ILE A 106 17.11 28.51 -5.19
C ILE A 106 18.07 29.72 -5.21
N HIS A 107 19.17 29.62 -4.46
CA HIS A 107 20.21 30.62 -4.43
C HIS A 107 21.58 29.98 -4.69
N ALA A 108 22.47 30.74 -5.29
CA ALA A 108 23.89 30.40 -5.43
C ALA A 108 24.72 31.65 -5.21
N ASN A 109 25.78 31.58 -4.41
CA ASN A 109 26.64 32.71 -4.07
C ASN A 109 25.85 33.94 -3.57
N GLY A 110 24.73 33.71 -2.84
CA GLY A 110 23.85 34.75 -2.31
C GLY A 110 22.89 35.41 -3.33
N ALA A 111 22.93 35.01 -4.60
CA ALA A 111 22.01 35.48 -5.64
C ALA A 111 20.94 34.43 -5.96
N ARG A 112 19.74 34.90 -6.27
CA ARG A 112 18.64 34.02 -6.72
C ARG A 112 18.98 33.38 -8.07
N VAL A 113 18.71 32.08 -8.18
CA VAL A 113 18.83 31.28 -9.39
C VAL A 113 17.41 30.88 -9.83
N GLU A 114 17.09 31.18 -11.08
CA GLU A 114 15.79 30.79 -11.64
C GLU A 114 15.79 29.30 -11.97
N TRP A 115 14.64 28.68 -11.79
CA TRP A 115 14.37 27.30 -12.17
C TRP A 115 13.15 27.22 -13.08
N VAL A 116 13.11 26.16 -13.90
CA VAL A 116 11.98 25.89 -14.80
C VAL A 116 11.51 24.46 -14.56
N ARG A 117 10.21 24.29 -14.32
CA ARG A 117 9.61 22.96 -14.22
C ARG A 117 9.63 22.28 -15.58
N ASP A 118 9.96 20.99 -15.63
CA ASP A 118 9.91 20.22 -16.87
C ASP A 118 8.45 20.14 -17.37
N PRO A 119 8.20 20.38 -18.66
CA PRO A 119 6.83 20.40 -19.20
C PRO A 119 6.20 19.02 -19.35
N VAL A 120 6.98 17.94 -19.24
CA VAL A 120 6.53 16.55 -19.36
C VAL A 120 6.57 15.85 -18.00
N ASP A 121 7.72 15.93 -17.31
CA ASP A 121 7.89 15.41 -15.97
C ASP A 121 7.77 16.54 -14.95
N VAL A 122 6.56 16.75 -14.43
CA VAL A 122 6.29 17.85 -13.48
C VAL A 122 7.01 17.70 -12.13
N PHE A 123 7.63 16.56 -11.87
CA PHE A 123 8.46 16.32 -10.68
C PHE A 123 9.92 16.78 -10.86
N ALA A 124 10.29 17.28 -12.03
CA ALA A 124 11.64 17.71 -12.37
C ALA A 124 11.73 19.24 -12.50
N PHE A 125 12.85 19.81 -11.99
CA PHE A 125 13.16 21.23 -12.00
C PHE A 125 14.53 21.45 -12.66
N HIS A 126 14.56 22.14 -13.79
CA HIS A 126 15.78 22.51 -14.48
C HIS A 126 16.39 23.76 -13.87
N VAL A 127 17.68 23.70 -13.54
CA VAL A 127 18.43 24.78 -12.90
C VAL A 127 19.68 25.09 -13.72
N ALA A 128 19.85 26.32 -14.15
CA ALA A 128 21.08 26.79 -14.77
C ALA A 128 22.08 27.19 -13.67
N VAL A 129 23.01 26.30 -13.35
CA VAL A 129 24.00 26.55 -12.29
C VAL A 129 24.95 27.68 -12.73
N PRO A 130 25.08 28.79 -11.93
CA PRO A 130 25.96 29.89 -12.30
C PRO A 130 27.44 29.49 -12.36
N ALA A 131 28.20 30.15 -13.22
CA ALA A 131 29.65 30.00 -13.23
C ALA A 131 30.25 30.36 -11.86
N GLY A 132 31.13 29.50 -11.33
CA GLY A 132 31.75 29.66 -10.03
C GLY A 132 30.92 29.21 -8.82
N ALA A 133 29.68 28.77 -9.00
CA ALA A 133 28.88 28.17 -7.92
C ALA A 133 29.35 26.74 -7.63
N THR A 134 29.62 26.43 -6.36
CA THR A 134 29.99 25.09 -5.89
C THR A 134 28.86 24.39 -5.12
N SER A 135 27.82 25.15 -4.75
CA SER A 135 26.60 24.65 -4.12
C SER A 135 25.39 25.50 -4.50
N LEU A 136 24.21 24.91 -4.37
CA LEU A 136 22.92 25.60 -4.38
C LEU A 136 22.34 25.52 -2.98
N ASP A 137 21.81 26.64 -2.48
CA ASP A 137 20.95 26.68 -1.31
C ASP A 137 19.50 26.69 -1.80
N VAL A 138 18.75 25.67 -1.40
CA VAL A 138 17.39 25.41 -1.83
C VAL A 138 16.47 25.49 -0.62
N ASP A 139 15.55 26.43 -0.64
CA ASP A 139 14.52 26.64 0.40
C ASP A 139 13.15 26.33 -0.17
N PHE A 140 12.34 25.56 0.55
CA PHE A 140 10.93 25.34 0.22
C PHE A 140 10.13 24.91 1.46
N GLN A 141 8.83 24.74 1.31
CA GLN A 141 7.96 24.20 2.35
C GLN A 141 7.19 22.99 1.81
N PHE A 142 6.97 22.02 2.68
CA PHE A 142 5.91 21.04 2.53
C PHE A 142 4.73 21.50 3.40
N VAL A 143 3.57 21.69 2.76
CA VAL A 143 2.33 22.13 3.43
C VAL A 143 1.46 20.91 3.62
N SER A 144 1.42 20.37 4.84
CA SER A 144 0.58 19.20 5.15
C SER A 144 -0.89 19.54 4.92
N PRO A 145 -1.68 18.61 4.35
CA PRO A 145 -3.14 18.71 4.40
C PRO A 145 -3.64 18.96 5.82
N VAL A 146 -4.72 19.71 5.95
CA VAL A 146 -5.41 19.94 7.23
C VAL A 146 -6.70 19.13 7.35
N GLU A 147 -7.19 18.60 6.22
CA GLU A 147 -8.36 17.74 6.15
C GLU A 147 -8.23 16.67 5.05
N THR A 148 -8.93 15.55 5.21
CA THR A 148 -8.83 14.37 4.32
C THR A 148 -9.05 14.65 2.83
N PRO A 149 -9.97 15.55 2.38
CA PRO A 149 -10.12 15.84 0.96
C PRO A 149 -8.88 16.44 0.28
N GLU A 150 -7.99 17.07 1.06
CA GLU A 150 -6.73 17.65 0.56
C GLU A 150 -5.61 16.62 0.43
N GLY A 151 -5.76 15.47 1.07
CA GLY A 151 -4.77 14.40 1.14
C GLY A 151 -4.58 13.86 2.55
N ARG A 152 -3.53 13.07 2.77
CA ARG A 152 -3.21 12.52 4.08
C ARG A 152 -2.67 13.63 5.00
N VAL A 153 -3.36 13.88 6.12
CA VAL A 153 -2.87 14.75 7.20
C VAL A 153 -1.69 14.08 7.88
N VAL A 154 -0.54 14.74 7.93
CA VAL A 154 0.71 14.18 8.51
C VAL A 154 1.23 15.00 9.69
N MET A 155 0.53 16.04 10.10
CA MET A 155 0.91 16.90 11.21
C MET A 155 -0.34 17.40 11.94
N THR A 156 -0.31 17.39 13.26
CA THR A 156 -1.32 17.96 14.16
C THR A 156 -0.61 18.76 15.25
N PRO A 157 -1.30 19.52 16.11
CA PRO A 157 -0.66 20.23 17.24
C PRO A 157 0.02 19.31 18.26
N ASP A 158 -0.26 18.01 18.28
CA ASP A 158 0.25 17.07 19.27
C ASP A 158 1.20 16.00 18.71
N MET A 159 1.21 15.77 17.36
CA MET A 159 2.06 14.77 16.74
C MET A 159 2.32 15.04 15.25
N LEU A 160 3.35 14.42 14.71
CA LEU A 160 3.66 14.45 13.28
C LEU A 160 4.26 13.13 12.78
N ASN A 161 4.10 12.94 11.48
CA ASN A 161 4.80 11.97 10.68
C ASN A 161 5.62 12.70 9.59
N LEU A 162 6.93 12.71 9.74
CA LEU A 162 7.83 13.26 8.72
C LEU A 162 8.28 12.13 7.79
N GLN A 163 7.83 12.15 6.55
CA GLN A 163 8.35 11.34 5.45
C GLN A 163 9.38 12.15 4.67
N TRP A 164 10.62 11.70 4.63
CA TRP A 164 11.72 12.43 3.99
C TRP A 164 11.53 12.61 2.48
N SER A 165 10.77 11.73 1.83
CA SER A 165 10.38 11.86 0.42
C SER A 165 9.58 13.14 0.13
N ALA A 166 8.85 13.65 1.12
CA ALA A 166 8.05 14.87 1.00
C ALA A 166 8.86 16.16 1.16
N VAL A 167 10.07 16.05 1.72
CA VAL A 167 10.91 17.20 2.12
C VAL A 167 12.31 17.18 1.50
N THR A 168 12.47 16.51 0.35
CA THR A 168 13.77 16.35 -0.30
C THR A 168 13.66 16.59 -1.80
N LEU A 169 14.62 17.37 -2.33
CA LEU A 169 14.96 17.43 -3.76
C LEU A 169 16.32 16.77 -3.97
N TYR A 170 16.49 16.04 -5.07
CA TYR A 170 17.75 15.35 -5.33
C TYR A 170 18.17 15.43 -6.80
N PRO A 171 19.49 15.36 -7.11
CA PRO A 171 20.01 15.48 -8.47
C PRO A 171 19.66 14.27 -9.34
N ALA A 172 19.16 14.52 -10.56
CA ALA A 172 18.96 13.50 -11.58
C ALA A 172 20.28 12.87 -12.03
N GLY A 173 20.21 11.64 -12.57
CA GLY A 173 21.35 10.95 -13.15
C GLY A 173 22.11 10.04 -12.19
N TYR A 174 21.62 9.83 -10.97
CA TYR A 174 22.26 8.99 -9.94
C TYR A 174 21.28 7.99 -9.35
N PHE A 175 21.81 6.83 -8.91
CA PHE A 175 21.07 5.93 -8.03
C PHE A 175 20.87 6.58 -6.66
N ALA A 176 19.70 6.43 -6.05
CA ALA A 176 19.40 6.99 -4.73
C ALA A 176 20.41 6.54 -3.66
N ARG A 177 20.86 5.27 -3.71
CA ARG A 177 21.90 4.74 -2.81
C ARG A 177 23.29 5.40 -2.95
N GLN A 178 23.53 6.15 -4.02
CA GLN A 178 24.80 6.83 -4.32
C GLN A 178 24.77 8.32 -3.97
N ILE A 179 23.67 8.81 -3.43
CA ILE A 179 23.50 10.18 -2.95
C ILE A 179 23.55 10.16 -1.43
N THR A 180 24.60 10.73 -0.84
CA THR A 180 24.72 10.84 0.62
C THR A 180 23.99 12.09 1.11
N ILE A 181 23.19 11.94 2.16
CA ILE A 181 22.48 13.03 2.85
C ILE A 181 22.99 13.16 4.29
N GLU A 182 23.14 14.40 4.76
CA GLU A 182 23.38 14.76 6.16
C GLU A 182 22.12 15.41 6.73
N PRO A 183 21.19 14.62 7.33
CA PRO A 183 19.89 15.13 7.74
C PRO A 183 19.90 15.69 9.15
N THR A 184 19.15 16.78 9.35
CA THR A 184 18.82 17.33 10.67
C THR A 184 17.32 17.63 10.75
N VAL A 185 16.75 17.52 11.95
CA VAL A 185 15.36 17.90 12.21
C VAL A 185 15.26 18.76 13.46
N ARG A 186 14.41 19.80 13.40
CA ARG A 186 13.96 20.55 14.58
C ARG A 186 12.53 20.14 14.90
N LEU A 187 12.31 19.70 16.12
CA LEU A 187 10.99 19.31 16.63
C LEU A 187 10.51 20.32 17.69
N PRO A 188 9.21 20.41 17.99
CA PRO A 188 8.72 21.20 19.11
C PRO A 188 9.41 20.83 20.43
N ASP A 189 9.53 21.81 21.32
CA ASP A 189 10.16 21.61 22.63
C ASP A 189 9.40 20.56 23.46
N GLY A 190 10.15 19.64 24.08
CA GLY A 190 9.61 18.56 24.90
C GLY A 190 9.02 17.38 24.12
N TRP A 191 8.99 17.41 22.78
CA TRP A 191 8.55 16.26 22.00
C TRP A 191 9.60 15.17 21.97
N GLN A 192 9.11 13.92 21.91
CA GLN A 192 9.93 12.73 21.68
C GLN A 192 9.66 12.19 20.27
N PHE A 193 10.59 11.39 19.75
CA PHE A 193 10.47 10.84 18.41
C PHE A 193 11.07 9.43 18.31
N ALA A 194 10.68 8.71 17.26
CA ALA A 194 11.28 7.45 16.84
C ALA A 194 11.52 7.44 15.32
N THR A 195 12.55 6.74 14.91
CA THR A 195 12.97 6.56 13.51
C THR A 195 14.01 5.45 13.42
N ALA A 196 14.15 4.85 12.25
CA ALA A 196 15.26 3.93 11.96
C ALA A 196 16.61 4.63 11.71
N LEU A 197 16.64 5.97 11.59
CA LEU A 197 17.89 6.70 11.43
C LEU A 197 18.73 6.71 12.72
N GLU A 198 20.02 6.49 12.57
CA GLU A 198 20.99 6.59 13.65
C GLU A 198 21.22 8.05 14.08
N THR A 199 20.86 8.39 15.32
CA THR A 199 21.12 9.70 15.89
C THR A 199 22.61 9.91 16.13
N ALA A 200 23.17 11.00 15.63
CA ALA A 200 24.54 11.43 15.92
C ALA A 200 24.60 12.33 17.16
N SER A 201 23.67 13.28 17.29
CA SER A 201 23.56 14.16 18.46
C SER A 201 22.20 14.82 18.56
N THR A 202 21.80 15.16 19.78
CA THR A 202 20.61 15.99 20.06
C THR A 202 21.04 17.19 20.90
N ASN A 203 20.65 18.39 20.48
CA ASN A 203 20.92 19.63 21.20
C ASN A 203 19.63 20.46 21.31
N GLY A 204 18.95 20.35 22.44
CA GLY A 204 17.63 20.93 22.65
C GLY A 204 16.63 20.35 21.62
N VAL A 205 16.02 21.21 20.84
CA VAL A 205 15.02 20.85 19.81
C VAL A 205 15.63 20.35 18.49
N LEU A 206 16.95 20.44 18.32
CA LEU A 206 17.66 20.05 17.10
C LEU A 206 18.29 18.67 17.25
N THR A 207 17.90 17.75 16.38
CA THR A 207 18.53 16.43 16.23
C THR A 207 19.30 16.36 14.92
N THR A 208 20.53 15.87 15.01
CA THR A 208 21.39 15.55 13.86
C THR A 208 21.52 14.04 13.76
N PHE A 209 21.29 13.50 12.58
CA PHE A 209 21.47 12.08 12.32
C PHE A 209 22.85 11.80 11.68
N LYS A 210 23.27 10.55 11.72
CA LYS A 210 24.46 10.11 10.95
C LYS A 210 24.18 10.25 9.46
N PRO A 211 25.19 10.52 8.62
CA PRO A 211 25.00 10.53 7.17
C PRO A 211 24.44 9.20 6.68
N ALA A 212 23.44 9.27 5.80
CA ALA A 212 22.77 8.11 5.19
C ALA A 212 22.67 8.27 3.68
N SER A 213 22.46 7.17 2.94
CA SER A 213 22.08 7.28 1.54
C SER A 213 20.67 7.86 1.42
N LEU A 214 20.36 8.50 0.30
CA LEU A 214 18.99 8.99 0.02
C LEU A 214 17.96 7.84 0.08
N ASP A 215 18.35 6.65 -0.36
CA ASP A 215 17.53 5.44 -0.29
C ASP A 215 17.19 5.08 1.17
N THR A 216 18.20 5.02 2.05
CA THR A 216 18.04 4.79 3.49
C THR A 216 17.24 5.91 4.17
N LEU A 217 17.50 7.16 3.80
CA LEU A 217 16.82 8.32 4.37
C LEU A 217 15.30 8.23 4.11
N VAL A 218 14.91 8.05 2.85
CA VAL A 218 13.49 7.97 2.47
C VAL A 218 12.80 6.77 3.12
N ASP A 219 13.54 5.70 3.36
CA ASP A 219 13.07 4.48 4.04
C ASP A 219 13.11 4.56 5.58
N SER A 220 13.34 5.73 6.15
CA SER A 220 13.48 5.94 7.62
C SER A 220 12.67 7.16 8.10
N PRO A 221 11.34 7.13 8.01
CA PRO A 221 10.48 8.22 8.45
C PRO A 221 10.62 8.49 9.94
N ILE A 222 10.09 9.62 10.39
CA ILE A 222 10.03 9.99 11.80
C ILE A 222 8.57 10.07 12.26
N PHE A 223 8.24 9.38 13.36
CA PHE A 223 7.07 9.71 14.18
C PHE A 223 7.52 10.50 15.40
N ALA A 224 6.91 11.65 15.62
CA ALA A 224 7.21 12.50 16.78
C ALA A 224 5.91 13.01 17.40
N GLY A 225 5.91 13.16 18.73
CA GLY A 225 4.73 13.65 19.43
C GLY A 225 5.00 14.09 20.86
N ARG A 226 4.04 14.84 21.40
CA ARG A 226 4.01 15.28 22.79
C ARG A 226 3.78 14.10 23.73
N TYR A 227 2.92 13.16 23.34
CA TYR A 227 2.60 11.96 24.07
C TYR A 227 3.25 10.78 23.38
N PHE A 228 4.29 10.24 23.98
CA PHE A 228 5.15 9.21 23.41
C PHE A 228 5.46 8.13 24.45
N THR A 229 5.54 6.88 24.01
CA THR A 229 6.14 5.78 24.79
C THR A 229 6.87 4.83 23.87
N ARG A 230 7.98 4.27 24.36
CA ARG A 230 8.76 3.21 23.70
C ARG A 230 8.69 1.94 24.52
N LEU A 231 8.32 0.84 23.90
CA LEU A 231 8.25 -0.49 24.50
C LEU A 231 9.24 -1.42 23.82
N ASP A 232 10.05 -2.12 24.62
CA ASP A 232 11.00 -3.12 24.14
C ASP A 232 10.24 -4.43 23.83
N LEU A 233 10.25 -4.86 22.57
CA LEU A 233 9.60 -6.08 22.11
C LEU A 233 10.53 -7.30 22.03
N ASP A 234 11.85 -7.10 22.09
CA ASP A 234 12.84 -8.18 22.03
C ASP A 234 13.95 -8.00 23.09
N PRO A 235 13.57 -7.98 24.39
CA PRO A 235 14.52 -7.75 25.46
C PRO A 235 15.62 -8.81 25.49
N GLY A 236 16.86 -8.39 25.22
CA GLY A 236 18.02 -9.27 25.16
C GLY A 236 18.17 -10.06 23.85
N GLY A 237 17.37 -9.73 22.83
CA GLY A 237 17.49 -10.27 21.48
C GLY A 237 18.75 -9.82 20.74
N VAL A 238 18.99 -10.40 19.57
CA VAL A 238 20.19 -10.12 18.74
C VAL A 238 20.11 -8.71 18.13
N ALA A 239 18.91 -8.28 17.73
CA ALA A 239 18.65 -6.96 17.19
C ALA A 239 17.46 -6.34 17.93
N PRO A 240 17.60 -5.15 18.54
CA PRO A 240 16.50 -4.52 19.27
C PRO A 240 15.26 -4.31 18.39
N VAL A 241 14.08 -4.64 18.90
CA VAL A 241 12.79 -4.34 18.26
C VAL A 241 11.96 -3.51 19.24
N HIS A 242 11.51 -2.34 18.78
CA HIS A 242 10.74 -1.42 19.62
C HIS A 242 9.33 -1.22 19.04
N LEU A 243 8.38 -0.99 19.94
CA LEU A 243 7.07 -0.43 19.61
C LEU A 243 7.05 1.01 20.13
N ASP A 244 7.10 1.96 19.20
CA ASP A 244 7.12 3.38 19.46
C ASP A 244 5.74 3.98 19.21
N ILE A 245 5.10 4.43 20.27
CA ILE A 245 3.69 4.86 20.21
C ILE A 245 3.63 6.37 20.41
N ILE A 246 2.97 7.06 19.49
CA ILE A 246 2.50 8.44 19.65
C ILE A 246 0.96 8.44 19.74
N ALA A 247 0.39 9.35 20.52
CA ALA A 247 -1.06 9.41 20.71
C ALA A 247 -1.57 10.84 20.87
N ASP A 248 -2.85 11.07 20.64
CA ASP A 248 -3.50 12.37 20.86
C ASP A 248 -3.53 12.77 22.35
N ARG A 249 -3.45 11.80 23.27
CA ARG A 249 -3.50 12.01 24.74
C ARG A 249 -2.69 10.95 25.49
N ALA A 250 -2.22 11.30 26.68
CA ALA A 250 -1.41 10.43 27.51
C ALA A 250 -2.11 9.14 27.97
N ASP A 251 -3.44 9.19 28.23
CA ASP A 251 -4.23 8.04 28.66
C ASP A 251 -4.36 6.93 27.60
N LEU A 252 -4.13 7.26 26.32
CA LEU A 252 -4.14 6.31 25.21
C LEU A 252 -2.86 5.47 25.10
N LEU A 253 -1.79 5.86 25.81
CA LEU A 253 -0.51 5.16 25.84
C LEU A 253 -0.49 3.97 26.82
N GLU A 254 -1.60 3.70 27.49
CA GLU A 254 -1.69 2.64 28.48
C GLU A 254 -1.75 1.27 27.82
N VAL A 255 -0.70 0.47 27.96
CA VAL A 255 -0.57 -0.88 27.39
C VAL A 255 -0.57 -1.89 28.52
N LYS A 256 -1.50 -2.84 28.48
CA LYS A 256 -1.57 -3.91 29.50
C LYS A 256 -0.46 -4.95 29.28
N PRO A 257 0.00 -5.63 30.35
CA PRO A 257 1.05 -6.64 30.24
C PRO A 257 0.77 -7.73 29.19
N GLU A 258 -0.46 -8.25 29.14
CA GLU A 258 -0.86 -9.28 28.16
C GLU A 258 -0.81 -8.78 26.71
N GLN A 259 -1.11 -7.52 26.48
CA GLN A 259 -1.02 -6.89 25.16
C GLN A 259 0.45 -6.74 24.75
N LEU A 260 1.32 -6.30 25.66
CA LEU A 260 2.75 -6.21 25.42
C LEU A 260 3.35 -7.60 25.11
N GLU A 261 2.98 -8.62 25.87
CA GLU A 261 3.47 -9.99 25.63
C GLU A 261 3.03 -10.54 24.26
N ALA A 262 1.83 -10.21 23.79
CA ALA A 262 1.39 -10.57 22.44
C ALA A 262 2.26 -9.90 21.35
N HIS A 263 2.62 -8.62 21.54
CA HIS A 263 3.54 -7.93 20.61
C HIS A 263 4.97 -8.50 20.67
N ARG A 264 5.46 -8.88 21.84
CA ARG A 264 6.74 -9.61 21.99
C ARG A 264 6.72 -10.96 21.30
N ALA A 265 5.61 -11.69 21.49
CA ALA A 265 5.43 -12.97 20.82
C ALA A 265 5.41 -12.84 19.28
N LEU A 266 4.93 -11.73 18.72
CA LEU A 266 4.99 -11.45 17.29
C LEU A 266 6.44 -11.51 16.78
N VAL A 267 7.37 -10.84 17.45
CA VAL A 267 8.79 -10.83 17.08
C VAL A 267 9.36 -12.24 17.12
N GLN A 268 9.08 -12.98 18.19
CA GLN A 268 9.57 -14.37 18.35
C GLN A 268 8.97 -15.30 17.29
N GLN A 269 7.70 -15.17 16.94
CA GLN A 269 7.08 -15.98 15.90
C GLN A 269 7.60 -15.66 14.50
N ALA A 270 7.93 -14.40 14.23
CA ALA A 270 8.57 -13.99 12.98
C ALA A 270 9.98 -14.61 12.84
N TYR A 271 10.80 -14.58 13.90
CA TYR A 271 12.11 -15.24 13.89
C TYR A 271 12.01 -16.76 13.66
N LYS A 272 11.02 -17.43 14.28
CA LYS A 272 10.79 -18.86 14.05
C LYS A 272 10.34 -19.15 12.61
N LEU A 273 9.58 -18.25 12.01
CA LEU A 273 9.10 -18.38 10.64
C LEU A 273 10.24 -18.22 9.63
N TYR A 274 10.97 -17.12 9.72
CA TYR A 274 11.97 -16.74 8.70
C TYR A 274 13.37 -17.28 9.00
N GLY A 275 13.74 -17.42 10.28
CA GLY A 275 15.06 -17.89 10.71
C GLY A 275 16.19 -16.89 10.45
N SER A 276 15.87 -15.64 10.23
CA SER A 276 16.81 -14.54 9.94
C SER A 276 16.21 -13.20 10.36
N HIS A 277 17.04 -12.14 10.32
CA HIS A 277 16.59 -10.75 10.37
C HIS A 277 17.42 -9.92 9.38
N HIS A 278 16.88 -8.76 8.95
CA HIS A 278 17.50 -7.89 7.95
C HIS A 278 17.56 -6.43 8.42
N TYR A 279 17.80 -6.22 9.71
CA TYR A 279 17.89 -4.90 10.34
C TYR A 279 18.90 -4.94 11.49
N ASN A 280 19.48 -3.77 11.82
CA ASN A 280 20.29 -3.59 13.04
C ASN A 280 19.41 -3.40 14.27
N HIS A 281 18.31 -2.70 14.10
CA HIS A 281 17.19 -2.55 15.01
C HIS A 281 15.91 -2.36 14.18
N TYR A 282 14.74 -2.56 14.77
CA TYR A 282 13.48 -2.35 14.08
C TYR A 282 12.55 -1.51 14.96
N ASP A 283 12.04 -0.41 14.40
CA ASP A 283 11.11 0.48 15.10
C ASP A 283 9.71 0.38 14.46
N ILE A 284 8.75 -0.22 15.19
CA ILE A 284 7.34 -0.20 14.82
C ILE A 284 6.79 1.15 15.26
N LEU A 285 6.64 2.08 14.33
CA LEU A 285 6.11 3.42 14.58
C LEU A 285 4.59 3.36 14.56
N LEU A 286 3.93 3.64 15.68
CA LEU A 286 2.49 3.51 15.84
C LEU A 286 1.86 4.83 16.27
N ALA A 287 0.93 5.36 15.47
CA ALA A 287 0.11 6.52 15.80
C ALA A 287 -1.30 6.09 16.20
N LEU A 288 -1.73 6.51 17.39
CA LEU A 288 -3.06 6.30 17.95
C LEU A 288 -3.87 7.59 17.83
N THR A 289 -4.54 7.78 16.69
CA THR A 289 -5.20 9.07 16.37
C THR A 289 -6.31 8.92 15.33
N ASP A 290 -7.32 9.78 15.45
CA ASP A 290 -8.34 10.02 14.41
C ASP A 290 -8.04 11.31 13.61
N HIS A 291 -6.97 12.03 13.93
CA HIS A 291 -6.65 13.36 13.37
C HIS A 291 -5.59 13.31 12.28
N MET A 292 -4.67 12.35 12.31
CA MET A 292 -3.80 12.07 11.16
C MET A 292 -4.46 11.05 10.22
N GLY A 293 -4.11 11.09 8.94
CA GLY A 293 -4.55 10.08 7.98
C GLY A 293 -3.98 8.70 8.34
N GLY A 294 -4.82 7.65 8.25
CA GLY A 294 -4.38 6.27 8.47
C GLY A 294 -3.22 5.88 7.53
N ILE A 295 -2.39 4.96 8.00
CA ILE A 295 -1.25 4.42 7.25
C ILE A 295 -0.93 3.00 7.73
N GLY A 296 -0.56 2.12 6.81
CA GLY A 296 0.29 0.97 6.96
C GLY A 296 1.34 1.13 5.87
N LEU A 297 2.62 1.24 6.22
CA LEU A 297 3.70 1.43 5.26
C LEU A 297 4.99 0.84 5.79
N GLU A 298 5.49 -0.08 5.02
CA GLU A 298 6.67 -0.85 5.33
C GLU A 298 7.97 -0.14 4.98
N HIS A 299 8.96 -0.33 5.85
CA HIS A 299 10.35 0.08 5.67
C HIS A 299 11.29 -1.08 6.03
N HIS A 300 12.56 -0.96 5.66
CA HIS A 300 13.52 -2.04 5.88
C HIS A 300 13.76 -2.29 7.39
N GLN A 301 13.88 -1.21 8.16
CA GLN A 301 14.18 -1.24 9.59
C GLN A 301 13.11 -0.55 10.45
N SER A 302 11.95 -0.26 9.88
CA SER A 302 10.79 0.30 10.60
C SER A 302 9.50 0.02 9.84
N SER A 303 8.38 0.40 10.44
CA SER A 303 7.09 0.51 9.77
C SER A 303 6.31 1.70 10.30
N GLU A 304 5.56 2.39 9.43
CA GLU A 304 4.60 3.43 9.81
C GLU A 304 3.22 2.80 9.97
N ASN A 305 2.61 2.97 11.12
CA ASN A 305 1.31 2.37 11.44
C ASN A 305 0.38 3.43 12.05
N GLY A 306 -0.80 3.59 11.48
CA GLY A 306 -1.85 4.45 12.01
C GLY A 306 -3.10 3.65 12.32
N THR A 307 -3.59 3.72 13.55
CA THR A 307 -4.80 3.03 13.97
C THR A 307 -5.66 3.89 14.91
N VAL A 308 -6.82 3.37 15.27
CA VAL A 308 -7.77 4.09 16.15
C VAL A 308 -7.16 4.44 17.51
N PRO A 309 -7.55 5.57 18.12
CA PRO A 309 -7.01 6.00 19.41
C PRO A 309 -7.14 4.94 20.49
N THR A 310 -8.24 4.17 20.47
CA THR A 310 -8.59 3.19 21.50
C THR A 310 -7.99 1.80 21.29
N TYR A 311 -6.99 1.64 20.39
CA TYR A 311 -6.39 0.36 20.04
C TYR A 311 -6.05 -0.52 21.26
N PHE A 312 -5.40 0.03 22.29
CA PHE A 312 -5.07 -0.68 23.52
C PHE A 312 -6.19 -0.63 24.56
N THR A 313 -6.87 0.51 24.72
CA THR A 313 -7.85 0.73 25.80
C THR A 313 -9.18 0.01 25.57
N GLU A 314 -9.54 -0.24 24.28
CA GLU A 314 -10.72 -1.01 23.90
C GLU A 314 -10.34 -2.25 23.06
N TRP A 315 -9.38 -3.02 23.54
CA TRP A 315 -8.75 -4.15 22.83
C TRP A 315 -9.75 -5.09 22.16
N ASP A 316 -10.80 -5.51 22.89
CA ASP A 316 -11.78 -6.47 22.39
C ASP A 316 -12.64 -5.93 21.22
N LYS A 317 -12.74 -4.60 21.09
CA LYS A 317 -13.50 -3.94 20.02
C LYS A 317 -12.66 -3.67 18.76
N ASN A 318 -11.34 -3.82 18.85
CA ASN A 318 -10.39 -3.47 17.80
C ASN A 318 -9.68 -4.70 17.21
N ALA A 319 -10.36 -5.87 17.20
CA ALA A 319 -9.79 -7.10 16.67
C ALA A 319 -9.34 -6.96 15.19
N ASP A 320 -10.12 -6.24 14.39
CA ASP A 320 -9.86 -6.04 12.96
C ASP A 320 -8.75 -5.02 12.63
N ALA A 321 -8.05 -4.49 13.66
CA ALA A 321 -6.87 -3.64 13.52
C ALA A 321 -5.57 -4.35 13.93
N ARG A 322 -5.65 -5.58 14.46
CA ARG A 322 -4.52 -6.26 15.10
C ARG A 322 -3.65 -7.09 14.15
N ASP A 323 -4.01 -7.20 12.89
CA ASP A 323 -3.18 -7.78 11.83
C ASP A 323 -2.25 -6.75 11.16
N LEU A 324 -2.46 -5.43 11.37
CA LEU A 324 -1.67 -4.37 10.77
C LEU A 324 -0.17 -4.50 11.12
N LEU A 325 0.18 -4.50 12.40
CA LEU A 325 1.58 -4.57 12.82
C LEU A 325 2.29 -5.87 12.37
N PRO A 326 1.66 -7.06 12.44
CA PRO A 326 2.21 -8.28 11.84
C PRO A 326 2.41 -8.20 10.32
N HIS A 327 1.50 -7.55 9.59
CA HIS A 327 1.62 -7.33 8.15
C HIS A 327 2.86 -6.47 7.86
N GLU A 328 2.93 -5.28 8.44
CA GLU A 328 4.04 -4.34 8.19
C GLU A 328 5.39 -4.89 8.66
N PHE A 329 5.44 -5.64 9.78
CA PHE A 329 6.68 -6.26 10.24
C PHE A 329 7.17 -7.36 9.30
N THR A 330 6.25 -8.13 8.69
CA THR A 330 6.56 -9.16 7.68
C THR A 330 7.31 -8.57 6.48
N HIS A 331 7.01 -7.36 6.10
CA HIS A 331 7.63 -6.70 4.96
C HIS A 331 9.14 -6.47 5.10
N SER A 332 9.70 -6.47 6.31
CA SER A 332 11.16 -6.44 6.45
C SER A 332 11.82 -7.59 5.68
N TRP A 333 11.18 -8.75 5.63
CA TRP A 333 11.61 -9.93 4.85
C TRP A 333 11.03 -9.94 3.44
N ASN A 334 9.68 -9.89 3.32
CA ASN A 334 8.96 -9.94 2.06
C ASN A 334 8.65 -8.53 1.55
N GLY A 335 9.48 -8.03 0.65
CA GLY A 335 9.29 -6.72 0.04
C GLY A 335 10.47 -5.78 0.20
N LYS A 336 11.03 -5.65 1.40
CA LYS A 336 12.18 -4.77 1.63
C LYS A 336 13.49 -5.51 1.40
N PHE A 337 13.70 -6.69 1.99
CA PHE A 337 14.87 -7.51 1.72
C PHE A 337 14.70 -8.36 0.45
N ARG A 338 13.68 -9.23 0.37
CA ARG A 338 13.34 -9.97 -0.85
C ARG A 338 12.32 -9.18 -1.65
N ARG A 339 12.73 -8.64 -2.78
CA ARG A 339 11.93 -7.68 -3.55
C ARG A 339 11.71 -8.14 -4.98
N PRO A 340 10.49 -8.03 -5.55
CA PRO A 340 10.29 -8.24 -6.98
C PRO A 340 11.26 -7.41 -7.82
N ALA A 341 11.88 -8.02 -8.82
CA ALA A 341 12.91 -7.35 -9.61
C ALA A 341 12.36 -6.17 -10.41
N ASP A 342 11.11 -6.23 -10.81
CA ASP A 342 10.45 -5.17 -11.56
C ASP A 342 9.86 -4.05 -10.66
N LEU A 343 9.73 -4.31 -9.36
CA LEU A 343 9.34 -3.31 -8.36
C LEU A 343 10.55 -2.52 -7.83
N TRP A 344 11.75 -3.08 -7.93
CA TRP A 344 12.97 -2.37 -7.55
C TRP A 344 13.32 -1.31 -8.59
N THR A 345 13.59 -0.08 -8.15
CA THR A 345 14.00 1.04 -9.01
C THR A 345 15.27 1.70 -8.48
N PRO A 346 16.11 2.26 -9.35
CA PRO A 346 17.37 2.89 -8.96
C PRO A 346 17.20 4.24 -8.26
N ASN A 347 16.06 4.90 -8.44
CA ASN A 347 15.68 6.14 -7.77
C ASN A 347 14.15 6.28 -7.74
N PHE A 348 13.64 7.37 -7.18
CA PHE A 348 12.21 7.59 -6.95
C PHE A 348 11.46 8.21 -8.15
N ASN A 349 12.08 8.38 -9.32
CA ASN A 349 11.45 8.90 -10.54
C ASN A 349 11.47 7.90 -11.71
N VAL A 350 12.01 6.70 -11.49
CA VAL A 350 11.85 5.56 -12.40
C VAL A 350 10.56 4.82 -12.04
N PRO A 351 9.64 4.59 -12.99
CA PRO A 351 8.39 3.89 -12.73
C PRO A 351 8.60 2.46 -12.21
N MET A 352 7.86 2.11 -11.15
CA MET A 352 7.74 0.74 -10.66
C MET A 352 6.80 -0.07 -11.55
N ARG A 353 6.97 -1.40 -11.54
CA ARG A 353 6.07 -2.37 -12.16
C ARG A 353 5.65 -3.37 -11.10
N ASP A 354 4.36 -3.63 -10.99
CA ASP A 354 3.75 -4.26 -9.84
C ASP A 354 3.38 -5.72 -10.07
N SER A 355 3.99 -6.39 -11.06
CA SER A 355 3.54 -7.71 -11.55
C SER A 355 3.53 -8.82 -10.48
N LEU A 356 4.31 -8.69 -9.42
CA LEU A 356 4.42 -9.66 -8.33
C LEU A 356 3.86 -9.14 -6.99
N LEU A 357 2.98 -8.14 -6.98
CA LEU A 357 2.33 -7.69 -5.74
C LEU A 357 1.52 -8.79 -5.04
N TRP A 358 1.02 -9.78 -5.76
CA TRP A 358 0.38 -10.95 -5.17
C TRP A 358 1.35 -11.81 -4.31
N VAL A 359 2.69 -11.68 -4.51
CA VAL A 359 3.71 -12.23 -3.60
C VAL A 359 4.05 -11.20 -2.52
N TYR A 360 4.38 -10.00 -2.94
CA TYR A 360 4.80 -8.92 -2.03
C TYR A 360 3.71 -8.62 -0.99
N GLU A 361 2.49 -8.37 -1.43
CA GLU A 361 1.35 -8.00 -0.59
C GLU A 361 0.48 -9.21 -0.23
N GLY A 362 0.12 -10.03 -1.21
CA GLY A 362 -0.78 -11.15 -0.97
C GLY A 362 -0.22 -12.19 0.00
N GLN A 363 1.09 -12.47 -0.06
CA GLN A 363 1.72 -13.36 0.91
C GLN A 363 1.95 -12.66 2.26
N THR A 364 2.26 -11.37 2.25
CA THR A 364 2.36 -10.59 3.50
C THR A 364 1.02 -10.51 4.21
N GLN A 365 -0.08 -10.31 3.49
CA GLN A 365 -1.44 -10.37 4.06
C GLN A 365 -1.71 -11.76 4.69
N TYR A 366 -1.29 -12.83 4.02
CA TYR A 366 -1.39 -14.18 4.58
C TYR A 366 -0.59 -14.31 5.89
N TRP A 367 0.70 -13.89 5.90
CA TRP A 367 1.54 -13.99 7.09
C TRP A 367 1.11 -13.04 8.20
N GLY A 368 0.57 -11.86 7.88
CA GLY A 368 0.03 -10.92 8.86
C GLY A 368 -1.00 -11.59 9.76
N PHE A 369 -2.00 -12.26 9.18
CA PHE A 369 -3.01 -13.01 9.95
C PHE A 369 -2.44 -14.24 10.66
N VAL A 370 -1.56 -14.99 10.01
CA VAL A 370 -0.94 -16.19 10.63
C VAL A 370 -0.08 -15.79 11.83
N LEU A 371 0.73 -14.74 11.71
CA LEU A 371 1.57 -14.25 12.81
C LEU A 371 0.73 -13.60 13.92
N ALA A 372 -0.32 -12.85 13.57
CA ALA A 372 -1.26 -12.32 14.56
C ALA A 372 -1.88 -13.43 15.44
N ALA A 373 -2.31 -14.54 14.81
CA ALA A 373 -2.83 -15.69 15.55
C ALA A 373 -1.74 -16.38 16.39
N ARG A 374 -0.57 -16.63 15.81
CA ARG A 374 0.54 -17.32 16.49
C ARG A 374 1.10 -16.51 17.66
N ALA A 375 1.04 -15.20 17.59
CA ALA A 375 1.47 -14.28 18.63
C ALA A 375 0.40 -14.05 19.72
N GLY A 376 -0.86 -14.38 19.45
CA GLY A 376 -1.98 -14.07 20.36
C GLY A 376 -2.50 -12.63 20.25
N LEU A 377 -2.10 -11.89 19.20
CA LEU A 377 -2.71 -10.60 18.85
C LEU A 377 -4.17 -10.79 18.41
N LEU A 378 -4.43 -11.85 17.66
CA LEU A 378 -5.76 -12.37 17.36
C LEU A 378 -5.92 -13.75 18.01
N THR A 379 -7.07 -14.02 18.56
CA THR A 379 -7.43 -15.38 18.94
C THR A 379 -7.60 -16.22 17.67
N ARG A 380 -7.49 -17.54 17.80
CA ARG A 380 -7.77 -18.45 16.69
C ARG A 380 -9.16 -18.19 16.07
N GLN A 381 -10.18 -17.94 16.90
CA GLN A 381 -11.55 -17.71 16.41
C GLN A 381 -11.64 -16.38 15.65
N GLU A 382 -11.09 -15.29 16.16
CA GLU A 382 -11.04 -14.02 15.45
C GLU A 382 -10.33 -14.14 14.09
N THR A 383 -9.26 -14.94 14.01
CA THR A 383 -8.56 -15.18 12.74
C THR A 383 -9.41 -15.99 11.75
N LEU A 384 -10.15 -17.01 12.23
CA LEU A 384 -11.10 -17.75 11.41
C LEU A 384 -12.24 -16.86 10.91
N ASP A 385 -12.72 -15.94 11.74
CA ASP A 385 -13.78 -15.00 11.38
C ASP A 385 -13.29 -13.93 10.39
N ALA A 386 -12.04 -13.49 10.52
CA ALA A 386 -11.37 -12.64 9.53
C ALA A 386 -11.27 -13.34 8.17
N LEU A 387 -10.80 -14.58 8.17
CA LEU A 387 -10.69 -15.39 6.94
C LEU A 387 -12.06 -15.68 6.34
N ALA A 388 -13.11 -15.90 7.16
CA ALA A 388 -14.49 -16.05 6.69
C ALA A 388 -14.97 -14.78 5.96
N SER A 389 -14.67 -13.60 6.52
CA SER A 389 -15.01 -12.31 5.92
C SER A 389 -14.31 -12.11 4.58
N THR A 390 -13.01 -12.41 4.50
CA THR A 390 -12.23 -12.37 3.26
C THR A 390 -12.77 -13.35 2.22
N ALA A 391 -12.96 -14.61 2.61
CA ALA A 391 -13.49 -15.66 1.73
C ALA A 391 -14.86 -15.27 1.15
N ALA A 392 -15.77 -14.77 1.98
CA ALA A 392 -17.09 -14.34 1.55
C ALA A 392 -17.07 -13.12 0.61
N ALA A 393 -16.19 -12.14 0.90
CA ALA A 393 -16.05 -10.96 0.04
C ALA A 393 -15.66 -11.36 -1.39
N TYR A 394 -14.59 -12.16 -1.53
CA TYR A 394 -14.09 -12.55 -2.84
C TYR A 394 -14.93 -13.61 -3.54
N ASP A 395 -15.69 -14.44 -2.81
CA ASP A 395 -16.67 -15.36 -3.38
C ASP A 395 -17.84 -14.62 -4.06
N HIS A 396 -18.11 -13.38 -3.65
CA HIS A 396 -19.13 -12.51 -4.21
C HIS A 396 -18.58 -11.43 -5.16
N HIS A 397 -17.28 -11.38 -5.43
CA HIS A 397 -16.69 -10.45 -6.39
C HIS A 397 -16.87 -10.95 -7.82
N VAL A 398 -18.03 -10.64 -8.41
CA VAL A 398 -18.37 -11.02 -9.80
C VAL A 398 -17.45 -10.40 -10.85
N GLY A 399 -16.70 -9.35 -10.50
CA GLY A 399 -15.69 -8.72 -11.36
C GLY A 399 -14.58 -9.68 -11.84
N ARG A 400 -14.42 -10.84 -11.20
CA ARG A 400 -13.54 -11.91 -11.71
C ARG A 400 -13.93 -12.41 -13.10
N GLU A 401 -15.16 -12.20 -13.55
CA GLU A 401 -15.57 -12.57 -14.90
C GLU A 401 -14.82 -11.80 -15.99
N TRP A 402 -14.45 -10.56 -15.74
CA TRP A 402 -13.77 -9.73 -16.73
C TRP A 402 -12.33 -9.37 -16.39
N ARG A 403 -11.97 -9.32 -15.09
CA ARG A 403 -10.66 -8.87 -14.63
C ARG A 403 -9.96 -9.96 -13.82
N ALA A 404 -8.83 -10.46 -14.31
CA ALA A 404 -8.00 -11.45 -13.63
C ALA A 404 -7.33 -10.86 -12.37
N LEU A 405 -6.96 -11.73 -11.40
CA LEU A 405 -6.23 -11.31 -10.19
C LEU A 405 -4.90 -10.63 -10.56
N GLN A 406 -4.17 -11.17 -11.54
CA GLN A 406 -2.92 -10.58 -12.02
C GLN A 406 -3.07 -9.11 -12.45
N ASP A 407 -4.18 -8.75 -13.09
CA ASP A 407 -4.38 -7.35 -13.52
C ASP A 407 -4.62 -6.40 -12.33
N THR A 408 -5.16 -6.89 -11.21
CA THR A 408 -5.39 -6.06 -10.00
C THR A 408 -4.10 -5.60 -9.33
N THR A 409 -2.95 -6.17 -9.68
CA THR A 409 -1.64 -5.68 -9.24
C THR A 409 -1.30 -4.30 -9.80
N ASN A 410 -1.95 -3.87 -10.89
CA ASN A 410 -1.79 -2.53 -11.46
C ASN A 410 -2.68 -1.47 -10.79
N ASP A 411 -3.55 -1.85 -9.87
CA ASP A 411 -4.54 -0.95 -9.29
C ASP A 411 -3.95 0.20 -8.48
N PRO A 412 -2.84 0.01 -7.72
CA PRO A 412 -2.18 1.13 -7.05
C PRO A 412 -1.79 2.26 -8.01
N ILE A 413 -1.43 1.93 -9.25
CA ILE A 413 -1.12 2.91 -10.30
C ILE A 413 -2.40 3.43 -10.97
N ALA A 414 -3.32 2.53 -11.34
CA ALA A 414 -4.50 2.87 -12.12
C ALA A 414 -5.53 3.68 -11.33
N ALA A 415 -5.85 3.27 -10.12
CA ALA A 415 -6.82 3.91 -9.25
C ALA A 415 -6.18 4.84 -8.21
N MET A 416 -4.88 4.71 -7.94
CA MET A 416 -4.16 5.49 -6.90
C MET A 416 -4.89 5.41 -5.55
N ARG A 417 -5.34 4.22 -5.18
CA ARG A 417 -6.09 3.92 -3.95
C ARG A 417 -7.36 4.76 -3.74
N ARG A 418 -7.95 5.28 -4.83
CA ARG A 418 -9.22 6.01 -4.76
C ARG A 418 -10.37 5.04 -4.54
N PRO A 419 -11.40 5.43 -3.75
CA PRO A 419 -12.59 4.61 -3.58
C PRO A 419 -13.30 4.35 -4.92
N LEU A 420 -13.64 3.08 -5.18
CA LEU A 420 -14.41 2.66 -6.35
C LEU A 420 -15.89 2.50 -6.00
N PRO A 421 -16.83 2.94 -6.88
CA PRO A 421 -18.28 2.91 -6.58
C PRO A 421 -18.89 1.50 -6.63
N TRP A 422 -18.29 0.55 -7.35
CA TRP A 422 -18.78 -0.82 -7.57
C TRP A 422 -17.66 -1.84 -7.35
N ARG A 423 -17.11 -1.88 -6.13
CA ARG A 423 -15.92 -2.66 -5.79
C ARG A 423 -16.02 -4.14 -6.17
N SER A 424 -17.20 -4.75 -5.99
CA SER A 424 -17.43 -6.16 -6.34
C SER A 424 -17.41 -6.44 -7.84
N TRP A 425 -17.55 -5.39 -8.69
CA TRP A 425 -17.46 -5.46 -10.15
C TRP A 425 -16.16 -4.89 -10.69
N GLU A 426 -15.78 -3.69 -10.26
CA GLU A 426 -14.55 -3.04 -10.76
C GLU A 426 -13.29 -3.76 -10.31
N ARG A 427 -13.31 -4.42 -9.17
CA ARG A 427 -12.17 -4.96 -8.44
C ARG A 427 -11.18 -3.84 -8.09
N SER A 428 -10.43 -4.01 -7.04
CA SER A 428 -9.44 -3.05 -6.59
C SER A 428 -8.09 -3.76 -6.42
N GLU A 429 -7.39 -3.48 -5.35
CA GLU A 429 -6.13 -4.13 -4.96
C GLU A 429 -6.38 -5.57 -4.45
N ASP A 430 -7.15 -6.36 -5.21
CA ASP A 430 -7.55 -7.72 -4.80
C ASP A 430 -6.36 -8.66 -4.64
N CYS A 431 -5.20 -8.32 -5.24
CA CYS A 431 -3.94 -9.04 -5.07
C CYS A 431 -3.49 -9.17 -3.60
N TYR A 432 -3.94 -8.29 -2.70
CA TYR A 432 -3.73 -8.43 -1.24
C TYR A 432 -4.54 -9.60 -0.69
N SER A 433 -5.83 -9.47 -0.60
CA SER A 433 -6.68 -10.40 0.17
C SER A 433 -7.12 -11.63 -0.64
N GLU A 434 -7.35 -11.53 -1.95
CA GLU A 434 -7.49 -12.74 -2.79
C GLU A 434 -6.13 -13.44 -2.96
N GLY A 435 -5.04 -12.65 -2.98
CA GLY A 435 -3.68 -13.18 -2.87
C GLY A 435 -3.48 -13.99 -1.59
N GLN A 436 -3.98 -13.52 -0.44
CA GLN A 436 -4.00 -14.27 0.82
C GLN A 436 -4.67 -15.64 0.68
N LEU A 437 -5.83 -15.71 0.00
CA LEU A 437 -6.52 -16.98 -0.25
C LEU A 437 -5.72 -17.90 -1.16
N THR A 438 -5.03 -17.35 -2.16
CA THR A 438 -4.13 -18.10 -3.05
C THR A 438 -2.96 -18.69 -2.27
N TRP A 439 -2.38 -17.97 -1.32
CA TRP A 439 -1.27 -18.47 -0.49
C TRP A 439 -1.74 -19.48 0.57
N LEU A 440 -2.95 -19.31 1.11
CA LEU A 440 -3.58 -20.36 1.94
C LEU A 440 -3.79 -21.64 1.14
N ASP A 441 -4.20 -21.52 -0.12
CA ASP A 441 -4.36 -22.65 -1.03
C ASP A 441 -3.02 -23.36 -1.28
N ALA A 442 -1.95 -22.60 -1.50
CA ALA A 442 -0.59 -23.13 -1.65
C ALA A 442 -0.11 -23.85 -0.37
N ASP A 443 -0.29 -23.25 0.84
CA ASP A 443 0.14 -23.89 2.10
C ASP A 443 -0.59 -25.21 2.34
N THR A 444 -1.92 -25.22 2.20
CA THR A 444 -2.70 -26.44 2.42
C THR A 444 -2.40 -27.51 1.39
N LEU A 445 -2.06 -27.14 0.15
CA LEU A 445 -1.61 -28.06 -0.89
C LEU A 445 -0.22 -28.66 -0.58
N ILE A 446 0.74 -27.84 -0.12
CA ILE A 446 2.06 -28.31 0.34
C ILE A 446 1.88 -29.34 1.46
N ARG A 447 1.03 -29.06 2.45
CA ARG A 447 0.72 -29.96 3.56
C ARG A 447 0.12 -31.26 3.05
N GLU A 448 -0.88 -31.19 2.19
CA GLU A 448 -1.52 -32.36 1.60
C GLU A 448 -0.51 -33.24 0.84
N LYS A 449 0.27 -32.67 -0.06
CA LYS A 449 1.25 -33.39 -0.89
C LYS A 449 2.41 -33.98 -0.08
N SER A 450 2.76 -33.35 1.03
CA SER A 450 3.85 -33.82 1.90
C SER A 450 3.37 -34.77 3.02
N GLY A 451 2.07 -35.00 3.18
CA GLY A 451 1.50 -35.70 4.35
C GLY A 451 1.75 -34.90 5.63
N ASP A 452 1.50 -33.61 5.59
CA ASP A 452 1.63 -32.61 6.67
C ASP A 452 3.07 -32.48 7.24
N ARG A 453 4.11 -32.95 6.50
CA ARG A 453 5.53 -32.83 6.91
C ARG A 453 6.20 -31.53 6.47
N ARG A 454 5.65 -30.85 5.49
CA ARG A 454 6.09 -29.55 4.95
C ARG A 454 4.93 -28.58 4.92
N SER A 455 5.27 -27.29 4.91
CA SER A 455 4.32 -26.20 4.92
C SER A 455 4.89 -24.98 4.18
N LEU A 456 4.11 -23.93 4.07
CA LEU A 456 4.58 -22.66 3.54
C LEU A 456 5.64 -21.99 4.46
N ASP A 457 5.73 -22.38 5.75
CA ASP A 457 6.83 -21.96 6.64
C ASP A 457 8.19 -22.41 6.08
N ASP A 458 8.28 -23.61 5.48
CA ASP A 458 9.51 -24.08 4.84
C ASP A 458 9.89 -23.23 3.63
N PHE A 459 8.89 -22.79 2.86
CA PHE A 459 9.09 -21.83 1.77
C PHE A 459 9.56 -20.47 2.31
N ALA A 460 8.89 -19.93 3.32
CA ALA A 460 9.23 -18.64 3.91
C ALA A 460 10.68 -18.61 4.38
N LYS A 461 11.11 -19.63 5.10
CA LYS A 461 12.48 -19.79 5.56
C LYS A 461 13.49 -19.90 4.41
N ALA A 462 13.18 -20.69 3.39
CA ALA A 462 14.08 -20.91 2.26
C ALA A 462 14.16 -19.71 1.30
N PHE A 463 13.07 -18.93 1.15
CA PHE A 463 12.97 -17.86 0.19
C PHE A 463 13.28 -16.48 0.78
N PHE A 464 12.78 -16.18 1.97
CA PHE A 464 12.96 -14.90 2.65
C PHE A 464 14.07 -14.92 3.71
N GLY A 465 14.33 -16.07 4.33
CA GLY A 465 15.28 -16.24 5.44
C GLY A 465 16.75 -16.35 5.02
N ILE A 466 17.09 -16.03 3.77
CA ILE A 466 18.46 -16.10 3.26
C ILE A 466 19.29 -14.87 3.66
N ASN A 467 20.63 -15.02 3.68
CA ASN A 467 21.58 -13.91 3.91
C ASN A 467 21.29 -13.12 5.20
N ASP A 468 21.11 -13.84 6.31
CA ASP A 468 20.86 -13.24 7.63
C ASP A 468 21.78 -12.05 7.93
N GLY A 469 21.21 -10.96 8.44
CA GLY A 469 21.92 -9.70 8.73
C GLY A 469 22.22 -8.81 7.52
N SER A 470 21.86 -9.22 6.29
CA SER A 470 22.09 -8.40 5.09
C SER A 470 20.98 -7.36 4.90
N PHE A 471 21.39 -6.11 4.62
CA PHE A 471 20.50 -5.01 4.23
C PHE A 471 20.38 -4.83 2.72
N VAL A 472 21.18 -5.56 1.94
CA VAL A 472 21.17 -5.42 0.48
C VAL A 472 19.96 -6.13 -0.07
N PRO A 473 19.02 -5.44 -0.73
CA PRO A 473 17.84 -6.07 -1.31
C PRO A 473 18.23 -7.18 -2.30
N SER A 474 17.62 -8.35 -2.14
CA SER A 474 17.80 -9.50 -3.03
C SER A 474 16.57 -9.65 -3.90
N THR A 475 16.67 -9.28 -5.17
CA THR A 475 15.53 -9.31 -6.10
C THR A 475 15.19 -10.73 -6.55
N TYR A 476 13.93 -10.91 -7.02
CA TYR A 476 13.44 -12.18 -7.54
C TYR A 476 12.45 -12.00 -8.69
N LEU A 477 12.30 -13.05 -9.49
CA LEU A 477 11.34 -13.17 -10.58
C LEU A 477 10.28 -14.22 -10.23
N PHE A 478 9.24 -14.35 -11.06
CA PHE A 478 8.19 -15.37 -10.92
C PHE A 478 8.79 -16.79 -10.87
N GLU A 479 9.78 -17.07 -11.73
CA GLU A 479 10.45 -18.37 -11.82
C GLU A 479 11.19 -18.73 -10.53
N ASP A 480 11.71 -17.74 -9.79
CA ASP A 480 12.36 -17.96 -8.48
C ASP A 480 11.35 -18.41 -7.44
N VAL A 481 10.13 -17.85 -7.46
CA VAL A 481 9.02 -18.29 -6.60
C VAL A 481 8.63 -19.72 -6.88
N VAL A 482 8.42 -20.05 -8.16
CA VAL A 482 8.11 -21.43 -8.62
C VAL A 482 9.22 -22.41 -8.21
N LYS A 483 10.48 -22.04 -8.41
CA LYS A 483 11.64 -22.86 -8.03
C LYS A 483 11.70 -23.09 -6.51
N ALA A 484 11.43 -22.06 -5.72
CA ALA A 484 11.44 -22.17 -4.26
C ALA A 484 10.30 -23.09 -3.77
N LEU A 485 9.10 -22.97 -4.30
CA LEU A 485 7.97 -23.87 -3.99
C LEU A 485 8.30 -25.33 -4.36
N ASN A 486 8.91 -25.56 -5.54
CA ASN A 486 9.35 -26.88 -5.96
C ASN A 486 10.43 -27.48 -5.05
N SER A 487 11.26 -26.66 -4.41
CA SER A 487 12.25 -27.14 -3.44
C SER A 487 11.62 -27.63 -2.13
N VAL A 488 10.44 -27.12 -1.79
CA VAL A 488 9.67 -27.55 -0.61
C VAL A 488 8.91 -28.86 -0.91
N VAL A 489 8.13 -28.85 -1.99
CA VAL A 489 7.40 -30.02 -2.49
C VAL A 489 7.37 -29.98 -4.02
N PRO A 490 7.86 -30.99 -4.73
CA PRO A 490 7.75 -31.07 -6.18
C PRO A 490 6.29 -31.11 -6.64
N TYR A 491 5.90 -30.14 -7.45
CA TYR A 491 4.56 -30.01 -8.01
C TYR A 491 4.58 -29.07 -9.22
N ASP A 492 3.57 -29.08 -10.06
CA ASP A 492 3.43 -28.08 -11.14
C ASP A 492 2.93 -26.73 -10.59
N TRP A 493 3.83 -26.05 -9.87
CA TRP A 493 3.53 -24.76 -9.23
C TRP A 493 3.29 -23.64 -10.23
N GLU A 494 3.89 -23.71 -11.40
CA GLU A 494 3.69 -22.70 -12.45
C GLU A 494 2.22 -22.71 -12.91
N THR A 495 1.72 -23.87 -13.34
CA THR A 495 0.31 -24.02 -13.74
C THR A 495 -0.65 -23.70 -12.58
N PHE A 496 -0.31 -24.13 -11.36
CA PHE A 496 -1.11 -23.85 -10.17
C PHE A 496 -1.26 -22.34 -9.94
N LEU A 497 -0.17 -21.59 -9.95
CA LEU A 497 -0.19 -20.14 -9.72
C LEU A 497 -0.87 -19.40 -10.89
N ARG A 498 -0.50 -19.72 -12.14
CA ARG A 498 -1.11 -19.08 -13.31
C ARG A 498 -2.63 -19.28 -13.39
N ALA A 499 -3.13 -20.47 -13.04
CA ALA A 499 -4.56 -20.71 -13.02
C ALA A 499 -5.33 -19.80 -12.03
N ARG A 500 -4.69 -19.38 -10.95
CA ARG A 500 -5.28 -18.47 -9.95
C ARG A 500 -5.10 -17.00 -10.30
N LEU A 501 -3.95 -16.66 -10.85
CA LEU A 501 -3.59 -15.30 -11.22
C LEU A 501 -4.30 -14.83 -12.48
N ASP A 502 -4.33 -15.68 -13.51
CA ASP A 502 -4.83 -15.35 -14.84
C ASP A 502 -6.26 -15.85 -15.08
N GLY A 503 -6.79 -16.67 -14.13
CA GLY A 503 -8.12 -17.27 -14.23
C GLY A 503 -9.25 -16.26 -14.10
N HIS A 504 -10.33 -16.53 -14.81
CA HIS A 504 -11.57 -15.79 -14.78
C HIS A 504 -12.72 -16.70 -14.28
N GLY A 505 -13.88 -16.10 -13.98
CA GLY A 505 -15.08 -16.81 -13.56
C GLY A 505 -15.50 -16.46 -12.14
N LEU A 506 -16.68 -16.93 -11.76
CA LEU A 506 -17.26 -16.69 -10.44
C LEU A 506 -16.57 -17.50 -9.35
N GLY A 507 -16.63 -17.00 -8.11
CA GLY A 507 -16.11 -17.66 -6.92
C GLY A 507 -14.62 -17.39 -6.64
N ALA A 508 -14.30 -17.30 -5.37
CA ALA A 508 -12.92 -17.15 -4.90
C ALA A 508 -12.16 -18.49 -4.88
N PRO A 509 -10.82 -18.49 -4.78
CA PRO A 509 -10.04 -19.72 -4.63
C PRO A 509 -10.18 -20.26 -3.19
N LEU A 510 -11.30 -20.93 -2.87
CA LEU A 510 -11.62 -21.46 -1.54
C LEU A 510 -11.06 -22.87 -1.28
N ASP A 511 -10.34 -23.46 -2.23
CA ASP A 511 -9.73 -24.78 -2.07
C ASP A 511 -8.83 -24.87 -0.82
N GLY A 512 -8.13 -23.77 -0.50
CA GLY A 512 -7.30 -23.66 0.69
C GLY A 512 -8.11 -23.75 1.99
N VAL A 513 -9.29 -23.17 2.02
CA VAL A 513 -10.23 -23.27 3.16
C VAL A 513 -10.71 -24.70 3.32
N THR A 514 -11.13 -25.33 2.22
CA THR A 514 -11.63 -26.71 2.21
C THR A 514 -10.53 -27.70 2.63
N ARG A 515 -9.33 -27.64 2.03
CA ARG A 515 -8.18 -28.47 2.44
C ARG A 515 -7.68 -28.14 3.84
N GLY A 516 -7.94 -26.91 4.32
CA GLY A 516 -7.71 -26.46 5.69
C GLY A 516 -8.61 -27.13 6.71
N GLY A 517 -9.67 -27.82 6.25
CA GLY A 517 -10.65 -28.52 7.06
C GLY A 517 -11.83 -27.67 7.50
N TYR A 518 -12.18 -26.66 6.70
CA TYR A 518 -13.29 -25.74 6.97
C TYR A 518 -14.12 -25.51 5.70
N ARG A 519 -15.32 -25.02 5.90
CA ARG A 519 -16.21 -24.55 4.83
C ARG A 519 -16.81 -23.20 5.17
N LEU A 520 -16.98 -22.34 4.17
CA LEU A 520 -17.66 -21.07 4.30
C LEU A 520 -19.17 -21.33 4.47
N VAL A 521 -19.75 -20.79 5.52
CA VAL A 521 -21.20 -20.86 5.82
C VAL A 521 -21.72 -19.47 6.21
N TYR A 522 -23.04 -19.29 6.18
CA TYR A 522 -23.69 -18.05 6.58
C TYR A 522 -24.67 -18.30 7.71
N THR A 523 -24.59 -17.49 8.77
CA THR A 523 -25.51 -17.54 9.91
C THR A 523 -26.23 -16.20 10.10
N GLU A 524 -27.24 -16.17 10.95
CA GLU A 524 -27.98 -14.93 11.23
C GLU A 524 -27.30 -14.02 12.27
N THR A 525 -26.21 -14.45 12.87
CA THR A 525 -25.48 -13.71 13.91
C THR A 525 -24.09 -13.37 13.41
N PRO A 526 -23.68 -12.09 13.40
CA PRO A 526 -22.32 -11.70 13.03
C PRO A 526 -21.32 -12.16 14.10
N SER A 527 -20.09 -12.50 13.68
CA SER A 527 -18.97 -12.75 14.60
C SER A 527 -18.52 -11.45 15.29
N ASP A 528 -17.74 -11.57 16.36
CA ASP A 528 -17.24 -10.39 17.07
C ASP A 528 -16.19 -9.64 16.21
N TYR A 529 -15.40 -10.34 15.41
CA TYR A 529 -14.52 -9.72 14.41
C TYR A 529 -15.32 -8.90 13.37
N PHE A 530 -16.43 -9.44 12.86
CA PHE A 530 -17.29 -8.74 11.90
C PHE A 530 -17.88 -7.47 12.51
N LYS A 531 -18.35 -7.53 13.77
CA LYS A 531 -18.85 -6.36 14.52
C LYS A 531 -17.76 -5.31 14.76
N SER A 532 -16.52 -5.75 15.06
CA SER A 532 -15.35 -4.86 15.19
C SER A 532 -15.14 -4.08 13.91
N SER A 533 -15.13 -4.77 12.76
CA SER A 533 -14.99 -4.16 11.44
C SER A 533 -16.14 -3.19 11.12
N GLU A 534 -17.41 -3.55 11.41
CA GLU A 534 -18.56 -2.64 11.24
C GLU A 534 -18.39 -1.36 12.09
N SER A 535 -17.97 -1.51 13.35
CA SER A 535 -17.76 -0.40 14.28
C SER A 535 -16.68 0.55 13.80
N ARG A 536 -15.50 0.03 13.40
CA ARG A 536 -14.38 0.82 12.92
C ARG A 536 -14.73 1.57 11.62
N ARG A 537 -15.40 0.90 10.68
CA ARG A 537 -15.89 1.50 9.43
C ARG A 537 -17.10 2.42 9.62
N LYS A 538 -17.70 2.45 10.81
CA LYS A 538 -18.93 3.19 11.14
C LYS A 538 -20.09 2.87 10.18
N VAL A 539 -20.29 1.57 9.90
CA VAL A 539 -21.31 1.07 8.96
C VAL A 539 -22.08 -0.12 9.56
N THR A 540 -23.19 -0.47 8.90
CA THR A 540 -23.81 -1.80 9.02
C THR A 540 -23.65 -2.52 7.70
N ASP A 541 -23.06 -3.70 7.74
CA ASP A 541 -22.74 -4.49 6.57
C ASP A 541 -23.79 -5.61 6.36
N LEU A 542 -24.65 -5.43 5.39
CA LEU A 542 -25.67 -6.36 4.95
C LEU A 542 -25.38 -6.89 3.52
N THR A 543 -24.10 -6.95 3.16
CA THR A 543 -23.64 -7.40 1.83
C THR A 543 -24.22 -8.76 1.46
N TYR A 544 -24.20 -9.71 2.39
CA TYR A 544 -24.64 -11.10 2.12
C TYR A 544 -26.14 -11.32 2.32
N SER A 545 -26.86 -10.27 2.75
CA SER A 545 -28.33 -10.24 2.85
C SER A 545 -28.90 -9.45 1.68
N LEU A 546 -29.05 -8.15 1.84
CA LEU A 546 -29.64 -7.27 0.83
C LEU A 546 -28.65 -6.82 -0.26
N GLY A 547 -27.36 -7.11 -0.12
CA GLY A 547 -26.30 -6.64 -1.03
C GLY A 547 -25.96 -5.16 -0.81
N VAL A 548 -25.90 -4.68 0.45
CA VAL A 548 -25.62 -3.27 0.76
C VAL A 548 -24.74 -3.12 2.00
N VAL A 549 -23.89 -2.07 2.01
CA VAL A 549 -23.23 -1.53 3.19
C VAL A 549 -23.83 -0.17 3.49
N ILE A 550 -24.31 0.03 4.71
CA ILE A 550 -25.09 1.20 5.12
C ILE A 550 -24.30 2.01 6.15
N ALA A 551 -24.00 3.27 5.83
CA ALA A 551 -23.47 4.24 6.77
C ALA A 551 -24.57 4.89 7.62
N ALA A 552 -24.17 5.81 8.51
CA ALA A 552 -25.10 6.61 9.30
C ALA A 552 -26.22 7.21 8.44
N GLU A 553 -27.38 7.43 9.03
CA GLU A 553 -28.57 8.03 8.38
C GLU A 553 -29.11 7.25 7.17
N GLY A 554 -28.76 5.96 7.03
CA GLY A 554 -29.29 5.09 5.98
C GLY A 554 -28.64 5.27 4.62
N ARG A 555 -27.50 5.96 4.49
CA ARG A 555 -26.79 6.14 3.23
C ARG A 555 -26.06 4.85 2.82
N LEU A 556 -26.23 4.42 1.57
CA LEU A 556 -25.53 3.27 1.01
C LEU A 556 -24.10 3.66 0.63
N ASN A 557 -23.11 3.05 1.30
CA ASN A 557 -21.70 3.22 1.01
C ASN A 557 -21.19 2.22 -0.03
N ASP A 558 -21.84 1.04 -0.10
CA ASP A 558 -21.56 0.04 -1.12
C ASP A 558 -22.85 -0.71 -1.50
N VAL A 559 -22.89 -1.20 -2.73
CA VAL A 559 -23.98 -2.02 -3.27
C VAL A 559 -23.34 -3.16 -4.07
N LEU A 560 -23.62 -4.39 -3.69
CA LEU A 560 -23.13 -5.58 -4.35
C LEU A 560 -23.69 -5.67 -5.78
N TRP A 561 -22.80 -5.75 -6.77
CA TRP A 561 -23.18 -5.93 -8.17
C TRP A 561 -24.02 -7.21 -8.34
N GLU A 562 -25.12 -7.12 -9.08
CA GLU A 562 -26.13 -8.17 -9.25
C GLU A 562 -26.80 -8.69 -7.96
N GLY A 563 -26.53 -8.05 -6.81
CA GLY A 563 -27.21 -8.36 -5.55
C GLY A 563 -28.68 -7.95 -5.53
N PRO A 564 -29.43 -8.29 -4.46
CA PRO A 564 -30.85 -7.95 -4.35
C PRO A 564 -31.16 -6.46 -4.51
N ALA A 565 -30.38 -5.60 -3.87
CA ALA A 565 -30.53 -4.14 -3.95
C ALA A 565 -30.19 -3.59 -5.35
N TYR A 566 -29.10 -4.08 -5.96
CA TYR A 566 -28.71 -3.72 -7.32
C TYR A 566 -29.82 -4.01 -8.34
N LYS A 567 -30.42 -5.22 -8.30
CA LYS A 567 -31.52 -5.64 -9.20
C LYS A 567 -32.76 -4.77 -9.10
N LYS A 568 -32.91 -4.04 -8.00
CA LYS A 568 -34.00 -3.04 -7.79
C LYS A 568 -33.52 -1.61 -8.07
N GLY A 569 -32.36 -1.45 -8.67
CA GLY A 569 -31.78 -0.17 -9.10
C GLY A 569 -31.33 0.72 -7.94
N LEU A 570 -30.94 0.16 -6.80
CA LEU A 570 -30.24 0.90 -5.76
C LEU A 570 -28.77 1.06 -6.16
N THR A 571 -28.20 2.20 -5.77
CA THR A 571 -26.79 2.55 -6.08
C THR A 571 -26.12 3.18 -4.86
N VAL A 572 -24.80 3.23 -4.88
CA VAL A 572 -23.99 3.96 -3.89
C VAL A 572 -24.47 5.40 -3.79
N GLY A 573 -24.54 5.94 -2.57
CA GLY A 573 -25.05 7.28 -2.28
C GLY A 573 -26.58 7.38 -2.12
N THR A 574 -27.36 6.34 -2.49
CA THR A 574 -28.80 6.27 -2.17
C THR A 574 -28.99 6.28 -0.65
N GLN A 575 -29.98 7.02 -0.16
CA GLN A 575 -30.36 7.05 1.26
C GLN A 575 -31.69 6.34 1.47
N ILE A 576 -31.73 5.41 2.44
CA ILE A 576 -32.96 4.79 2.92
C ILE A 576 -33.61 5.76 3.91
N ILE A 577 -34.86 6.18 3.62
CA ILE A 577 -35.62 7.14 4.42
C ILE A 577 -36.63 6.44 5.33
N ALA A 578 -37.24 5.35 4.83
CA ALA A 578 -38.20 4.57 5.61
C ALA A 578 -38.14 3.09 5.23
N VAL A 579 -38.55 2.24 6.19
CA VAL A 579 -38.68 0.79 6.04
C VAL A 579 -40.10 0.42 6.44
N ASN A 580 -40.86 -0.24 5.55
CA ASN A 580 -42.25 -0.66 5.74
C ASN A 580 -43.13 0.48 6.30
N GLY A 581 -43.01 1.68 5.69
CA GLY A 581 -43.79 2.86 6.03
C GLY A 581 -43.38 3.60 7.31
N ALA A 582 -42.36 3.14 8.03
CA ALA A 582 -41.82 3.80 9.24
C ALA A 582 -40.43 4.37 8.99
N ALA A 583 -40.08 5.49 9.64
CA ALA A 583 -38.76 6.15 9.49
C ALA A 583 -37.60 5.16 9.61
N PHE A 584 -36.53 5.37 8.83
CA PHE A 584 -35.36 4.49 8.83
C PHE A 584 -34.76 4.37 10.26
N ASP A 585 -34.48 3.15 10.59
CA ASP A 585 -33.72 2.72 11.77
C ASP A 585 -33.10 1.37 11.41
N ILE A 586 -31.83 1.15 11.75
CA ILE A 586 -31.11 -0.04 11.33
C ILE A 586 -31.67 -1.33 11.94
N ASP A 587 -32.13 -1.29 13.19
CA ASP A 587 -32.74 -2.44 13.84
C ASP A 587 -34.10 -2.77 13.24
N ARG A 588 -34.84 -1.74 12.78
CA ARG A 588 -36.08 -1.93 12.03
C ARG A 588 -35.80 -2.63 10.69
N LEU A 589 -34.76 -2.23 9.98
CA LEU A 589 -34.39 -2.92 8.74
C LEU A 589 -33.98 -4.37 9.01
N LYS A 590 -33.14 -4.62 10.02
CA LYS A 590 -32.76 -5.99 10.40
C LYS A 590 -33.97 -6.82 10.84
N ARG A 591 -34.96 -6.25 11.54
CA ARG A 591 -36.21 -6.94 11.85
C ARG A 591 -37.01 -7.24 10.58
N ALA A 592 -37.18 -6.27 9.68
CA ALA A 592 -37.90 -6.48 8.43
C ALA A 592 -37.29 -7.62 7.58
N ILE A 593 -35.97 -7.74 7.55
CA ILE A 593 -35.27 -8.86 6.89
C ILE A 593 -35.62 -10.21 7.55
N LYS A 594 -35.64 -10.27 8.89
CA LYS A 594 -36.01 -11.49 9.64
C LYS A 594 -37.49 -11.87 9.43
N ASP A 595 -38.36 -10.87 9.46
CA ASP A 595 -39.81 -11.07 9.28
C ASP A 595 -40.13 -11.53 7.84
N ALA A 596 -39.46 -10.98 6.82
CA ALA A 596 -39.59 -11.39 5.43
C ALA A 596 -39.22 -12.85 5.20
N LYS A 597 -38.29 -13.41 5.95
CA LYS A 597 -37.93 -14.84 5.93
C LYS A 597 -39.09 -15.73 6.38
N GLN A 598 -39.94 -15.23 7.30
CA GLN A 598 -41.00 -16.01 7.92
C GLN A 598 -42.35 -15.88 7.16
N ASN A 599 -42.66 -14.69 6.63
CA ASN A 599 -43.97 -14.35 6.11
C ASN A 599 -44.00 -14.12 4.60
N ALA A 600 -42.87 -14.28 3.90
CA ALA A 600 -42.72 -14.09 2.47
C ALA A 600 -43.18 -12.69 1.94
N SER A 601 -43.23 -11.68 2.81
CA SER A 601 -43.57 -10.31 2.42
C SER A 601 -42.34 -9.58 1.91
N ALA A 602 -42.47 -8.80 0.83
CA ALA A 602 -41.41 -7.94 0.35
C ALA A 602 -41.06 -6.85 1.40
N ILE A 603 -39.79 -6.48 1.48
CA ILE A 603 -39.33 -5.37 2.32
C ILE A 603 -39.49 -4.08 1.53
N GLU A 604 -40.41 -3.20 1.96
CA GLU A 604 -40.65 -1.92 1.31
C GLU A 604 -39.72 -0.86 1.84
N LEU A 605 -38.94 -0.23 0.95
CA LEU A 605 -38.00 0.86 1.28
C LEU A 605 -38.46 2.14 0.57
N LEU A 606 -38.68 3.24 1.31
CA LEU A 606 -38.68 4.57 0.74
C LEU A 606 -37.24 5.04 0.65
N VAL A 607 -36.74 5.33 -0.54
CA VAL A 607 -35.37 5.74 -0.79
C VAL A 607 -35.28 7.11 -1.46
N LYS A 608 -34.18 7.82 -1.19
CA LYS A 608 -33.84 9.10 -1.80
C LYS A 608 -32.54 8.95 -2.57
N ASN A 609 -32.52 9.39 -3.83
CA ASN A 609 -31.30 9.49 -4.63
C ASN A 609 -31.27 10.88 -5.30
N GLY A 610 -30.32 11.71 -4.89
CA GLY A 610 -30.33 13.12 -5.20
C GLY A 610 -31.56 13.80 -4.56
N ASP A 611 -32.39 14.42 -5.39
CA ASP A 611 -33.66 15.07 -5.00
C ASP A 611 -34.91 14.20 -5.22
N ARG A 612 -34.74 12.95 -5.70
CA ARG A 612 -35.82 12.06 -6.06
C ARG A 612 -36.11 11.02 -5.00
N PHE A 613 -37.38 10.84 -4.68
CA PHE A 613 -37.87 9.79 -3.81
C PHE A 613 -38.59 8.71 -4.63
N ARG A 614 -38.40 7.46 -4.23
CA ARG A 614 -39.15 6.33 -4.77
C ARG A 614 -39.33 5.22 -3.74
N THR A 615 -40.38 4.46 -3.86
CA THR A 615 -40.58 3.21 -3.10
C THR A 615 -39.98 2.05 -3.89
N VAL A 616 -39.24 1.19 -3.18
CA VAL A 616 -38.58 -0.01 -3.72
C VAL A 616 -39.02 -1.20 -2.88
N ALA A 617 -39.59 -2.22 -3.52
CA ALA A 617 -39.92 -3.47 -2.87
C ALA A 617 -38.81 -4.50 -3.13
N LEU A 618 -38.11 -4.90 -2.06
CA LEU A 618 -37.09 -5.94 -2.10
C LEU A 618 -37.75 -7.30 -1.80
N ASP A 619 -37.74 -8.17 -2.80
CA ASP A 619 -38.19 -9.55 -2.70
C ASP A 619 -37.00 -10.42 -2.24
N TYR A 620 -36.73 -10.41 -0.93
CA TYR A 620 -35.61 -11.10 -0.29
C TYR A 620 -36.11 -11.84 0.96
N HIS A 621 -35.85 -13.16 1.03
CA HIS A 621 -36.42 -14.03 2.05
C HIS A 621 -35.41 -14.95 2.75
N ASP A 622 -34.10 -14.77 2.50
CA ASP A 622 -33.06 -15.64 3.09
C ASP A 622 -32.65 -15.24 4.51
N GLY A 623 -33.22 -14.15 5.06
CA GLY A 623 -32.92 -13.64 6.39
C GLY A 623 -31.56 -12.91 6.48
N LEU A 624 -31.08 -12.68 7.69
CA LEU A 624 -29.74 -12.12 7.90
C LEU A 624 -28.69 -13.18 7.59
N ARG A 625 -27.59 -12.76 6.95
CA ARG A 625 -26.50 -13.65 6.54
C ARG A 625 -25.17 -12.99 6.86
N TYR A 626 -24.39 -13.65 7.72
CA TYR A 626 -23.03 -13.24 8.10
C TYR A 626 -22.07 -14.41 7.90
N PRO A 627 -20.86 -14.20 7.35
CA PRO A 627 -19.96 -15.28 7.03
C PRO A 627 -19.31 -15.89 8.25
N HIS A 628 -19.13 -17.21 8.24
CA HIS A 628 -18.39 -17.97 9.24
C HIS A 628 -17.65 -19.12 8.57
N LEU A 629 -16.59 -19.60 9.21
CA LEU A 629 -15.96 -20.89 8.85
C LEU A 629 -16.43 -21.96 9.81
N GLU A 630 -17.07 -22.99 9.26
CA GLU A 630 -17.50 -24.17 10.01
C GLU A 630 -16.51 -25.30 9.81
N ARG A 631 -16.11 -25.98 10.91
CA ARG A 631 -15.17 -27.11 10.87
C ARG A 631 -15.79 -28.29 10.10
N ASP A 632 -15.09 -28.78 9.09
CA ASP A 632 -15.42 -30.06 8.42
C ASP A 632 -14.65 -31.19 9.10
N GLY A 633 -15.35 -31.99 9.92
CA GLY A 633 -14.77 -33.07 10.68
C GLY A 633 -14.23 -34.24 9.83
N SER A 634 -14.57 -34.29 8.53
CA SER A 634 -14.07 -35.31 7.60
C SER A 634 -12.66 -35.01 7.07
N MET A 635 -12.22 -33.74 7.18
CA MET A 635 -10.94 -33.24 6.67
C MET A 635 -9.92 -33.03 7.81
N PRO A 636 -8.60 -33.15 7.55
CA PRO A 636 -7.57 -32.76 8.52
C PRO A 636 -7.69 -31.31 8.95
N ALA A 637 -7.40 -31.02 10.21
CA ALA A 637 -7.47 -29.65 10.78
C ALA A 637 -6.22 -28.82 10.42
N ARG A 638 -5.90 -28.66 9.14
CA ARG A 638 -4.67 -27.98 8.70
C ARG A 638 -4.68 -26.50 9.02
N LEU A 639 -5.82 -25.84 8.89
CA LEU A 639 -5.93 -24.42 9.25
C LEU A 639 -5.63 -24.20 10.75
N ASP A 640 -6.07 -25.11 11.63
CA ASP A 640 -5.72 -25.06 13.05
C ASP A 640 -4.21 -25.18 13.28
N GLN A 641 -3.55 -26.07 12.52
CA GLN A 641 -2.09 -26.25 12.59
C GLN A 641 -1.34 -25.00 12.08
N ILE A 642 -1.84 -24.36 11.03
CA ILE A 642 -1.28 -23.11 10.48
C ILE A 642 -1.28 -22.01 11.54
N LEU A 643 -2.39 -21.84 12.25
CA LEU A 643 -2.60 -20.79 13.22
C LEU A 643 -1.96 -21.08 14.60
N THR A 644 -1.49 -22.31 14.85
CA THR A 644 -0.85 -22.66 16.11
C THR A 644 0.55 -22.06 16.21
N ALA A 645 0.87 -21.43 17.35
CA ALA A 645 2.19 -20.87 17.64
C ALA A 645 3.31 -21.90 17.44
N ARG A 646 4.42 -21.50 16.84
CA ARG A 646 5.62 -22.33 16.70
C ARG A 646 6.38 -22.37 18.03
N LYS A 647 6.84 -23.58 18.39
CA LYS A 647 7.61 -23.83 19.62
C LYS A 647 9.05 -23.37 19.50
#